data_82e19f38e1db9ef7c9deea1213fe09aa
#
_entry.id   82e19f38e1db9ef7c9deea1213fe09aa
#
_cell.length_a   1.000
_cell.length_b   1.000
_cell.length_c   1.000
_cell.angle_alpha   90.00
_cell.angle_beta   90.00
_cell.angle_gamma   90.00
#
_symmetry.space_group_name_H-M   'P 1'
#
loop_
_entity.id
_entity.type
_entity.pdbx_description
1 polymer ?
#
loop_
_entity_poly.entity_id
_entity_poly.type
_entity_poly.pdbx_seq_one_letter_code
_entity_poly.pdbx_strand_id
1 'polypeptide(L)'
;MLSPRINGVFKRSSSSISSILSSHLFTFRPISLQTHLNYPPSSSPSRSPQSLVKKICLQVIQSYHQPTHLRFSPPKLNLDIDAESLSNDQVITIVASLADEASSMVALGFLDWAIGYSRFRYFMRLYIVAASCLISNENFEKAHELMVHMVRNFAEIGRFNEAVSMVIEMHNQGLIPSTRTLNCILKIACEIYSVEYAESVFDEMSKRGVRPDCFSYVNMTVGYCRMRNITKVDKWLGRMIERKFVVDNATCTLVIRMFCSMGNVNRAFWFFHRMMEMGFTPNLINYTCLVDGLCKKGNIKQAFELLEEMVRRGWKPNVYTHTTLIDGLCKKGWTEKAFRLFLKLVRSDNYKPNECTYTAMINGYCKEGKLNRAEMLLGRMREQGLVPNVDTYTTLIDGYCKAGNFERAYSYMDIMRKEELAPNIYTYNAIMSGLCKKGRFEEAWELLEEGTELGLQADRVTYTILMSASAKRNDAKEASAWLCKMTKAGFKPDIYTCNILIALFCRQKSMADSEWWFAEAIKLGLVPTKETYTSMICGYCGVGNINSAIKFFHQMNDHHCFPDSFTYGALISGLCKDGKLEEAHKLYGTMIDKGLSPCEVTRLALCYEYCKNNDINHAFSVLERLEKKLWIRTVNTLVRKLCSDGRVEIAALFFEKLLDKQQNVDRVSVAAFTTACYENDEYELVSAFSERLLLKDSPKDQKVINEI
;
A
#
# COMPACT_ATOMS: atom_id res chain seq x y z
N MET A 1 1.69 12.58 29.66
CA MET A 1 2.06 11.42 30.49
C MET A 1 1.33 10.15 30.02
N LEU A 2 1.55 9.70 28.79
CA LEU A 2 0.97 8.46 28.22
C LEU A 2 2.05 7.51 27.68
N SER A 3 3.36 7.85 27.86
CA SER A 3 4.45 7.12 27.22
C SER A 3 4.85 5.74 27.80
N PRO A 4 4.61 5.35 29.06
CA PRO A 4 5.11 4.07 29.57
C PRO A 4 4.22 2.85 29.30
N ARG A 5 2.92 3.02 28.98
CA ARG A 5 2.00 1.87 28.82
C ARG A 5 1.93 1.31 27.40
N ILE A 6 2.27 2.09 26.38
CA ILE A 6 2.31 1.62 24.98
C ILE A 6 3.59 0.85 24.69
N ASN A 7 4.70 1.14 25.40
CA ASN A 7 5.97 0.43 25.25
C ASN A 7 5.92 -1.09 25.58
N GLY A 8 4.92 -1.55 26.35
CA GLY A 8 4.81 -2.97 26.74
C GLY A 8 4.29 -3.89 25.63
N VAL A 9 3.51 -3.37 24.70
CA VAL A 9 2.86 -4.18 23.65
C VAL A 9 3.78 -4.33 22.43
N PHE A 10 4.57 -3.30 22.10
CA PHE A 10 5.49 -3.34 20.95
C PHE A 10 6.85 -3.98 21.25
N LYS A 11 7.32 -3.97 22.52
CA LYS A 11 8.59 -4.63 22.89
C LYS A 11 8.54 -6.15 22.82
N ARG A 12 7.38 -6.80 22.84
CA ARG A 12 7.26 -8.26 22.76
C ARG A 12 7.26 -8.84 21.35
N SER A 13 7.01 -8.02 20.31
CA SER A 13 6.98 -8.52 18.92
C SER A 13 8.25 -8.28 18.11
N SER A 14 9.07 -7.27 18.43
CA SER A 14 10.29 -6.97 17.67
C SER A 14 11.56 -7.65 18.22
N SER A 15 11.62 -7.94 19.53
CA SER A 15 12.77 -8.63 20.13
C SER A 15 12.79 -10.14 19.87
N SER A 16 11.64 -10.75 19.55
CA SER A 16 11.55 -12.18 19.24
C SER A 16 11.91 -12.54 17.81
N ILE A 17 11.86 -11.60 16.86
CA ILE A 17 12.18 -11.89 15.45
C ILE A 17 13.68 -11.66 15.16
N SER A 18 14.30 -10.61 15.70
CA SER A 18 15.73 -10.36 15.46
C SER A 18 16.66 -11.24 16.30
N SER A 19 16.25 -11.65 17.50
CA SER A 19 17.05 -12.56 18.34
C SER A 19 16.93 -14.02 17.92
N ILE A 20 15.84 -14.42 17.28
CA ILE A 20 15.68 -15.76 16.70
C ILE A 20 16.49 -15.88 15.40
N LEU A 21 16.63 -14.80 14.63
CA LEU A 21 17.40 -14.80 13.37
C LEU A 21 18.91 -14.77 13.57
N SER A 22 19.43 -14.20 14.67
CA SER A 22 20.87 -14.11 14.89
C SER A 22 21.48 -15.26 15.72
N SER A 23 20.69 -15.99 16.49
CA SER A 23 21.19 -17.08 17.35
C SER A 23 21.06 -18.49 16.76
N HIS A 24 20.26 -18.68 15.71
CA HIS A 24 20.04 -20.00 15.11
C HIS A 24 20.72 -20.23 13.75
N LEU A 25 21.41 -19.25 13.18
CA LEU A 25 22.10 -19.42 11.90
C LEU A 25 23.53 -19.98 12.03
N PHE A 26 24.11 -20.09 13.22
CA PHE A 26 25.50 -20.47 13.39
C PHE A 26 25.82 -21.55 14.45
N THR A 27 24.83 -22.17 15.09
CA THR A 27 25.09 -23.23 16.06
C THR A 27 24.17 -24.44 15.89
N PHE A 28 24.14 -25.02 14.69
CA PHE A 28 23.74 -26.41 14.57
C PHE A 28 24.99 -27.27 14.59
N ARG A 29 25.28 -27.91 15.75
CA ARG A 29 26.14 -29.09 15.78
C ARG A 29 25.49 -30.15 14.91
N PRO A 30 26.23 -30.82 14.03
CA PRO A 30 25.69 -31.96 13.31
C PRO A 30 25.25 -33.00 14.35
N ILE A 31 24.01 -33.46 14.24
CA ILE A 31 23.56 -34.64 14.96
C ILE A 31 24.28 -35.81 14.29
N SER A 32 25.45 -36.13 14.78
CA SER A 32 26.12 -37.40 14.43
C SER A 32 25.23 -38.52 14.94
N LEU A 33 24.68 -39.28 14.02
CA LEU A 33 24.11 -40.60 14.30
C LEU A 33 25.24 -41.53 14.75
N GLN A 34 25.77 -41.36 15.97
CA GLN A 34 26.44 -42.42 16.66
C GLN A 34 25.47 -43.06 17.62
N THR A 35 25.08 -44.24 17.26
CA THR A 35 24.34 -45.21 18.05
C THR A 35 25.00 -45.44 19.38
N HIS A 36 24.43 -44.87 20.44
CA HIS A 36 24.53 -45.44 21.78
C HIS A 36 23.14 -45.53 22.40
N LEU A 37 22.53 -46.69 22.17
CA LEU A 37 21.43 -47.22 22.95
C LEU A 37 21.93 -47.54 24.37
N ASN A 38 21.80 -46.61 25.30
CA ASN A 38 21.81 -46.91 26.72
C ASN A 38 20.54 -46.35 27.36
N TYR A 39 19.61 -47.21 27.66
CA TYR A 39 18.44 -46.93 28.49
C TYR A 39 18.74 -47.34 29.95
N PRO A 40 18.35 -46.54 30.94
CA PRO A 40 18.21 -47.01 32.30
C PRO A 40 16.92 -47.81 32.47
N PRO A 41 16.86 -48.82 33.29
CA PRO A 41 15.69 -49.65 33.51
C PRO A 41 14.70 -48.96 34.45
N SER A 42 13.46 -48.73 34.00
CA SER A 42 12.32 -48.43 34.89
C SER A 42 11.27 -49.52 34.83
N SER A 43 11.01 -50.07 35.98
CA SER A 43 10.11 -51.16 36.35
C SER A 43 8.63 -50.80 36.15
N SER A 44 7.90 -51.63 35.37
CA SER A 44 6.55 -52.19 35.69
C SER A 44 5.98 -52.91 34.47
N PRO A 45 5.23 -54.00 34.59
CA PRO A 45 4.89 -54.90 33.48
C PRO A 45 3.55 -54.54 32.85
N SER A 46 3.60 -53.82 31.73
CA SER A 46 2.50 -53.72 30.78
C SER A 46 3.06 -53.97 29.36
N ARG A 47 2.54 -54.97 28.65
CA ARG A 47 2.84 -55.45 27.30
C ARG A 47 3.98 -54.72 26.61
N SER A 48 5.17 -55.37 26.50
CA SER A 48 6.40 -54.71 26.01
C SER A 48 6.15 -54.02 24.67
N PRO A 49 6.58 -52.73 24.46
CA PRO A 49 6.42 -51.99 23.20
C PRO A 49 7.00 -52.73 22.00
N GLN A 50 8.01 -53.57 22.20
CA GLN A 50 8.65 -54.41 21.18
C GLN A 50 7.74 -55.50 20.63
N SER A 51 6.77 -56.03 21.40
CA SER A 51 5.83 -57.04 20.93
C SER A 51 4.78 -56.48 19.94
N LEU A 52 4.38 -55.22 20.15
CA LEU A 52 3.45 -54.54 19.26
C LEU A 52 4.11 -54.20 17.91
N VAL A 53 5.33 -53.65 17.95
CA VAL A 53 6.12 -53.33 16.72
C VAL A 53 6.31 -54.58 15.86
N LYS A 54 6.81 -55.70 16.46
CA LYS A 54 6.97 -56.98 15.75
C LYS A 54 5.63 -57.50 15.15
N LYS A 55 4.53 -57.38 15.88
CA LYS A 55 3.22 -57.81 15.39
C LYS A 55 2.77 -56.98 14.16
N ILE A 56 2.99 -55.68 14.19
CA ILE A 56 2.67 -54.78 13.08
C ILE A 56 3.58 -55.05 11.89
N CYS A 57 4.88 -55.22 12.06
CA CYS A 57 5.80 -55.61 10.99
C CYS A 57 5.37 -56.89 10.29
N LEU A 58 5.00 -57.93 11.05
CA LEU A 58 4.48 -59.18 10.46
C LEU A 58 3.18 -59.01 9.71
N GLN A 59 2.24 -58.21 10.20
CA GLN A 59 0.99 -57.90 9.50
C GLN A 59 1.22 -57.17 8.18
N VAL A 60 2.13 -56.20 8.16
CA VAL A 60 2.50 -55.42 6.97
C VAL A 60 3.16 -56.35 5.93
N ILE A 61 4.12 -57.19 6.35
CA ILE A 61 4.80 -58.15 5.48
C ILE A 61 3.83 -59.16 4.90
N GLN A 62 2.89 -59.69 5.72
CA GLN A 62 1.86 -60.61 5.25
C GLN A 62 0.91 -59.98 4.26
N SER A 63 0.51 -58.72 4.46
CA SER A 63 -0.34 -57.96 3.54
C SER A 63 0.33 -57.72 2.18
N TYR A 64 1.67 -57.65 2.15
CA TYR A 64 2.41 -57.45 0.91
C TYR A 64 2.65 -58.71 0.11
N HIS A 65 2.57 -59.90 0.75
CA HIS A 65 2.75 -61.21 0.08
C HIS A 65 1.48 -61.81 -0.51
N GLN A 66 0.32 -61.13 -0.47
CA GLN A 66 -0.89 -61.57 -1.18
C GLN A 66 -0.73 -61.30 -2.69
N PRO A 67 -0.88 -62.32 -3.56
CA PRO A 67 -0.68 -62.15 -4.99
C PRO A 67 -1.82 -61.34 -5.61
N THR A 68 -1.63 -60.08 -5.81
CA THR A 68 -2.43 -59.26 -6.70
C THR A 68 -1.59 -58.83 -7.90
N HIS A 69 -2.07 -59.24 -9.10
CA HIS A 69 -1.46 -59.01 -10.39
C HIS A 69 -1.00 -57.58 -10.65
N LEU A 70 0.26 -57.46 -11.11
CA LEU A 70 0.81 -56.39 -11.95
C LEU A 70 0.23 -54.96 -11.74
N ARG A 71 0.75 -54.21 -10.81
CA ARG A 71 0.67 -52.75 -10.82
C ARG A 71 1.94 -52.13 -10.27
N PHE A 72 2.49 -51.15 -10.99
CA PHE A 72 3.67 -50.33 -10.64
C PHE A 72 3.41 -49.29 -9.54
N SER A 73 2.36 -49.44 -8.74
CA SER A 73 2.07 -48.57 -7.58
C SER A 73 1.95 -49.41 -6.31
N PRO A 74 2.45 -48.94 -5.15
CA PRO A 74 2.32 -49.68 -3.89
C PRO A 74 0.84 -49.92 -3.58
N PRO A 75 0.43 -51.15 -3.17
CA PRO A 75 -0.93 -51.41 -2.77
C PRO A 75 -1.32 -50.57 -1.56
N LYS A 76 -2.53 -50.01 -1.57
CA LYS A 76 -3.08 -49.34 -0.38
C LYS A 76 -3.19 -50.35 0.74
N LEU A 77 -2.35 -50.21 1.75
CA LEU A 77 -2.37 -51.02 2.96
C LEU A 77 -3.65 -50.72 3.75
N ASN A 78 -4.57 -51.68 3.81
CA ASN A 78 -5.66 -51.67 4.78
C ASN A 78 -5.18 -52.42 6.03
N LEU A 79 -4.65 -51.69 7.00
CA LEU A 79 -4.25 -52.26 8.28
C LEU A 79 -5.36 -51.99 9.29
N ASP A 80 -5.86 -53.06 9.92
CA ASP A 80 -6.78 -52.96 11.09
C ASP A 80 -6.02 -52.48 12.34
N ILE A 81 -5.33 -51.33 12.23
CA ILE A 81 -4.53 -50.76 13.28
C ILE A 81 -5.03 -49.35 13.51
N ASP A 82 -5.36 -49.02 14.73
CA ASP A 82 -5.65 -47.65 15.12
C ASP A 82 -4.35 -46.86 15.13
N ALA A 83 -4.16 -46.01 14.11
CA ALA A 83 -2.99 -45.18 13.95
C ALA A 83 -2.83 -44.16 15.13
N GLU A 84 -3.92 -43.80 15.80
CA GLU A 84 -3.88 -42.87 16.94
C GLU A 84 -3.27 -43.53 18.19
N SER A 85 -3.25 -44.83 18.27
CA SER A 85 -2.62 -45.58 19.34
C SER A 85 -1.09 -45.67 19.26
N LEU A 86 -0.49 -45.35 18.08
CA LEU A 86 0.94 -45.45 17.83
C LEU A 86 1.67 -44.18 18.24
N SER A 87 2.79 -44.33 18.98
CA SER A 87 3.69 -43.20 19.23
C SER A 87 4.56 -42.89 18.00
N ASN A 88 5.07 -41.67 17.91
CA ASN A 88 5.98 -41.26 16.84
C ASN A 88 7.23 -42.14 16.75
N ASP A 89 7.81 -42.53 17.89
CA ASP A 89 8.99 -43.41 17.95
C ASP A 89 8.67 -44.84 17.54
N GLN A 90 7.49 -45.34 17.81
CA GLN A 90 7.04 -46.65 17.34
C GLN A 90 6.92 -46.70 15.83
N VAL A 91 6.33 -45.64 15.20
CA VAL A 91 6.21 -45.56 13.73
C VAL A 91 7.60 -45.51 13.06
N ILE A 92 8.55 -44.74 13.63
CA ILE A 92 9.93 -44.74 13.15
C ILE A 92 10.57 -46.13 13.24
N THR A 93 10.38 -46.80 14.37
CA THR A 93 10.95 -48.14 14.59
C THR A 93 10.37 -49.16 13.63
N ILE A 94 9.07 -49.09 13.33
CA ILE A 94 8.41 -49.95 12.36
C ILE A 94 8.96 -49.71 10.95
N VAL A 95 9.13 -48.46 10.52
CA VAL A 95 9.67 -48.14 9.18
C VAL A 95 11.09 -48.67 9.06
N ALA A 96 11.93 -48.47 10.08
CA ALA A 96 13.30 -48.97 10.09
C ALA A 96 13.35 -50.53 10.05
N SER A 97 12.57 -51.18 10.91
CA SER A 97 12.53 -52.68 10.94
C SER A 97 12.01 -53.26 9.65
N LEU A 98 11.01 -52.65 9.01
CA LEU A 98 10.47 -53.09 7.71
C LEU A 98 11.49 -52.93 6.56
N ALA A 99 12.30 -51.87 6.62
CA ALA A 99 13.35 -51.62 5.65
C ALA A 99 14.48 -52.67 5.77
N ASP A 100 14.83 -53.09 6.99
CA ASP A 100 15.89 -54.04 7.29
C ASP A 100 15.41 -55.50 7.10
N GLU A 101 14.21 -55.85 7.58
CA GLU A 101 13.70 -57.22 7.63
C GLU A 101 12.98 -57.67 6.35
N ALA A 102 12.40 -56.74 5.60
CA ALA A 102 11.58 -57.06 4.41
C ALA A 102 12.10 -56.43 3.11
N SER A 103 11.83 -55.20 2.88
CA SER A 103 12.38 -54.40 1.80
C SER A 103 12.02 -52.90 1.97
N SER A 104 12.84 -52.06 1.36
CA SER A 104 12.56 -50.59 1.33
C SER A 104 11.19 -50.24 0.70
N MET A 105 10.66 -51.09 -0.19
CA MET A 105 9.34 -50.90 -0.79
C MET A 105 8.18 -51.18 0.18
N VAL A 106 8.33 -52.17 1.05
CA VAL A 106 7.34 -52.45 2.10
C VAL A 106 7.37 -51.34 3.17
N ALA A 107 8.54 -50.84 3.53
CA ALA A 107 8.69 -49.72 4.42
C ALA A 107 8.02 -48.44 3.84
N LEU A 108 8.18 -48.16 2.53
CA LEU A 108 7.50 -47.06 1.86
C LEU A 108 5.98 -47.22 1.85
N GLY A 109 5.47 -48.43 1.61
CA GLY A 109 4.02 -48.69 1.66
C GLY A 109 3.43 -48.38 3.05
N PHE A 110 4.15 -48.76 4.10
CA PHE A 110 3.77 -48.41 5.49
C PHE A 110 3.87 -46.91 5.74
N LEU A 111 4.91 -46.25 5.24
CA LEU A 111 5.10 -44.83 5.35
C LEU A 111 3.92 -44.09 4.67
N ASP A 112 3.53 -44.47 3.45
CA ASP A 112 2.39 -43.88 2.73
C ASP A 112 1.08 -44.03 3.50
N TRP A 113 0.88 -45.19 4.15
CA TRP A 113 -0.26 -45.38 5.05
C TRP A 113 -0.18 -44.44 6.27
N ALA A 114 0.97 -44.32 6.95
CA ALA A 114 1.14 -43.50 8.13
C ALA A 114 0.94 -42.01 7.82
N ILE A 115 1.45 -41.53 6.68
CA ILE A 115 1.31 -40.13 6.22
C ILE A 115 -0.16 -39.76 5.94
N GLY A 116 -1.02 -40.72 5.65
CA GLY A 116 -2.47 -40.52 5.51
C GLY A 116 -3.08 -39.84 6.76
N TYR A 117 -2.50 -40.04 7.93
CA TYR A 117 -2.96 -39.45 9.20
C TYR A 117 -2.29 -38.12 9.47
N SER A 118 -3.06 -37.14 9.90
CA SER A 118 -2.59 -35.75 10.12
C SER A 118 -1.42 -35.65 11.12
N ARG A 119 -1.37 -36.53 12.10
CA ARG A 119 -0.34 -36.57 13.14
C ARG A 119 1.04 -36.87 12.61
N PHE A 120 1.19 -37.77 11.61
CA PHE A 120 2.47 -38.21 11.08
C PHE A 120 2.87 -37.50 9.81
N ARG A 121 1.92 -36.87 9.12
CA ARG A 121 2.11 -36.20 7.83
C ARG A 121 3.25 -35.20 7.82
N TYR A 122 3.52 -34.53 8.93
CA TYR A 122 4.51 -33.47 9.04
C TYR A 122 5.62 -33.80 10.04
N PHE A 123 5.86 -35.08 10.29
CA PHE A 123 6.86 -35.54 11.24
C PHE A 123 8.21 -35.75 10.53
N MET A 124 9.04 -34.69 10.47
CA MET A 124 10.31 -34.63 9.72
C MET A 124 11.22 -35.84 9.93
N ARG A 125 11.36 -36.28 11.19
CA ARG A 125 12.28 -37.38 11.56
C ARG A 125 11.88 -38.73 10.91
N LEU A 126 10.59 -38.94 10.70
CA LEU A 126 10.10 -40.15 10.02
C LEU A 126 10.55 -40.18 8.56
N TYR A 127 10.52 -39.06 7.87
CA TYR A 127 10.95 -38.98 6.46
C TYR A 127 12.48 -39.10 6.32
N ILE A 128 13.23 -38.53 7.28
CA ILE A 128 14.71 -38.67 7.29
C ILE A 128 15.09 -40.12 7.44
N VAL A 129 14.49 -40.84 8.38
CA VAL A 129 14.78 -42.28 8.60
C VAL A 129 14.38 -43.10 7.37
N ALA A 130 13.20 -42.86 6.82
CA ALA A 130 12.75 -43.54 5.59
C ALA A 130 13.70 -43.28 4.40
N ALA A 131 14.16 -42.03 4.25
CA ALA A 131 15.11 -41.68 3.20
C ALA A 131 16.47 -42.33 3.43
N SER A 132 16.95 -42.35 4.68
CA SER A 132 18.23 -43.05 5.03
C SER A 132 18.15 -44.54 4.74
N CYS A 133 17.04 -45.18 5.07
CA CYS A 133 16.82 -46.60 4.73
C CYS A 133 16.80 -46.86 3.21
N LEU A 134 16.19 -45.92 2.43
CA LEU A 134 16.19 -46.00 0.97
C LEU A 134 17.59 -45.84 0.38
N ILE A 135 18.40 -44.93 0.93
CA ILE A 135 19.77 -44.71 0.50
C ILE A 135 20.65 -45.93 0.82
N SER A 136 20.49 -46.53 2.00
CA SER A 136 21.22 -47.75 2.40
C SER A 136 20.88 -48.94 1.48
N ASN A 137 19.73 -48.94 0.87
CA ASN A 137 19.29 -49.94 -0.11
C ASN A 137 19.47 -49.50 -1.59
N GLU A 138 20.34 -48.52 -1.87
CA GLU A 138 20.68 -47.97 -3.19
C GLU A 138 19.53 -47.35 -3.97
N ASN A 139 18.38 -47.07 -3.34
CA ASN A 139 17.21 -46.45 -3.95
C ASN A 139 17.24 -44.92 -3.88
N PHE A 140 18.30 -44.32 -4.44
CA PHE A 140 18.54 -42.86 -4.38
C PHE A 140 17.41 -42.02 -5.01
N GLU A 141 16.80 -42.50 -6.09
CA GLU A 141 15.72 -41.74 -6.78
C GLU A 141 14.51 -41.57 -5.90
N LYS A 142 14.05 -42.65 -5.27
CA LYS A 142 12.88 -42.60 -4.36
C LYS A 142 13.20 -41.85 -3.06
N ALA A 143 14.40 -41.94 -2.53
CA ALA A 143 14.85 -41.16 -1.38
C ALA A 143 14.79 -39.66 -1.72
N HIS A 144 15.25 -39.27 -2.91
CA HIS A 144 15.19 -37.90 -3.40
C HIS A 144 13.76 -37.41 -3.55
N GLU A 145 12.87 -38.20 -4.20
CA GLU A 145 11.46 -37.84 -4.37
C GLU A 145 10.74 -37.64 -3.02
N LEU A 146 10.97 -38.53 -2.06
CA LEU A 146 10.38 -38.45 -0.73
C LEU A 146 10.79 -37.17 0.00
N MET A 147 12.07 -36.84 -0.02
CA MET A 147 12.60 -35.65 0.62
C MET A 147 12.11 -34.37 -0.07
N VAL A 148 12.06 -34.35 -1.41
CA VAL A 148 11.49 -33.23 -2.18
C VAL A 148 10.04 -33.01 -1.86
N HIS A 149 9.24 -34.09 -1.76
CA HIS A 149 7.83 -34.00 -1.38
C HIS A 149 7.67 -33.35 0.01
N MET A 150 8.50 -33.73 0.97
CA MET A 150 8.48 -33.18 2.31
C MET A 150 8.90 -31.72 2.36
N VAL A 151 9.95 -31.33 1.64
CA VAL A 151 10.37 -29.93 1.50
C VAL A 151 9.21 -29.08 0.97
N ARG A 152 8.51 -29.57 -0.04
CA ARG A 152 7.36 -28.88 -0.63
C ARG A 152 6.20 -28.76 0.37
N ASN A 153 5.87 -29.81 1.08
CA ASN A 153 4.81 -29.81 2.09
C ASN A 153 5.10 -28.84 3.24
N PHE A 154 6.32 -28.82 3.78
CA PHE A 154 6.71 -27.84 4.81
C PHE A 154 6.64 -26.42 4.29
N ALA A 155 7.08 -26.19 3.07
CA ALA A 155 7.06 -24.89 2.45
C ALA A 155 5.61 -24.37 2.25
N GLU A 156 4.68 -25.23 1.79
CA GLU A 156 3.26 -24.88 1.59
C GLU A 156 2.54 -24.51 2.90
N ILE A 157 2.93 -25.12 4.02
CA ILE A 157 2.35 -24.82 5.36
C ILE A 157 3.00 -23.59 6.01
N GLY A 158 4.05 -23.05 5.41
CA GLY A 158 4.80 -21.92 5.99
C GLY A 158 5.83 -22.31 7.05
N ARG A 159 6.17 -23.59 7.21
CA ARG A 159 7.21 -24.10 8.11
C ARG A 159 8.59 -24.11 7.42
N PHE A 160 9.11 -22.89 7.16
CA PHE A 160 10.34 -22.73 6.33
C PHE A 160 11.61 -23.24 6.97
N ASN A 161 11.76 -23.08 8.29
CA ASN A 161 12.94 -23.55 9.00
C ASN A 161 13.10 -25.06 8.84
N GLU A 162 11.98 -25.78 8.89
CA GLU A 162 11.94 -27.22 8.69
C GLU A 162 12.19 -27.59 7.22
N ALA A 163 11.63 -26.84 6.27
CA ALA A 163 11.89 -27.06 4.85
C ALA A 163 13.39 -26.91 4.51
N VAL A 164 14.06 -25.92 5.08
CA VAL A 164 15.50 -25.72 4.90
C VAL A 164 16.32 -26.76 5.64
N SER A 165 15.95 -27.08 6.87
CA SER A 165 16.62 -28.17 7.61
C SER A 165 16.58 -29.47 6.82
N MET A 166 15.46 -29.73 6.11
CA MET A 166 15.30 -30.88 5.23
C MET A 166 16.23 -30.83 4.01
N VAL A 167 16.42 -29.64 3.40
CA VAL A 167 17.36 -29.46 2.28
C VAL A 167 18.80 -29.65 2.73
N ILE A 168 19.13 -29.19 3.93
CA ILE A 168 20.46 -29.41 4.53
C ILE A 168 20.69 -30.91 4.76
N GLU A 169 19.67 -31.58 5.28
CA GLU A 169 19.73 -33.04 5.52
C GLU A 169 19.88 -33.85 4.23
N MET A 170 19.14 -33.49 3.16
CA MET A 170 19.33 -34.06 1.82
C MET A 170 20.80 -33.99 1.40
N HIS A 171 21.42 -32.82 1.60
CA HIS A 171 22.84 -32.67 1.25
C HIS A 171 23.77 -33.53 2.10
N ASN A 172 23.52 -33.59 3.42
CA ASN A 172 24.31 -34.41 4.33
C ASN A 172 24.27 -35.90 3.96
N GLN A 173 23.16 -36.34 3.39
CA GLN A 173 22.96 -37.71 2.91
C GLN A 173 23.43 -37.94 1.45
N GLY A 174 24.11 -36.94 0.85
CA GLY A 174 24.64 -37.03 -0.51
C GLY A 174 23.58 -36.81 -1.62
N LEU A 175 22.37 -36.43 -1.25
CA LEU A 175 21.30 -36.12 -2.20
C LEU A 175 21.38 -34.64 -2.59
N ILE A 176 21.66 -34.35 -3.86
CA ILE A 176 21.74 -32.98 -4.34
C ILE A 176 20.32 -32.47 -4.63
N PRO A 177 19.82 -31.42 -3.91
CA PRO A 177 18.51 -30.87 -4.20
C PRO A 177 18.43 -30.36 -5.64
N SER A 178 17.36 -30.64 -6.35
CA SER A 178 17.17 -30.13 -7.71
C SER A 178 16.90 -28.61 -7.68
N THR A 179 17.25 -27.93 -8.77
CA THR A 179 16.91 -26.49 -8.96
C THR A 179 15.42 -26.26 -8.74
N ARG A 180 14.57 -27.21 -9.17
CA ARG A 180 13.11 -27.14 -9.00
C ARG A 180 12.69 -27.16 -7.53
N THR A 181 13.33 -27.97 -6.69
CA THR A 181 13.06 -28.02 -5.25
C THR A 181 13.41 -26.72 -4.56
N LEU A 182 14.59 -26.18 -4.87
CA LEU A 182 15.05 -24.90 -4.29
C LEU A 182 14.19 -23.73 -4.79
N ASN A 183 13.72 -23.77 -6.03
CA ASN A 183 12.78 -22.78 -6.56
C ASN A 183 11.43 -22.76 -5.82
N CYS A 184 10.93 -23.89 -5.34
CA CYS A 184 9.75 -23.92 -4.49
C CYS A 184 9.98 -23.13 -3.18
N ILE A 185 11.12 -23.34 -2.53
CA ILE A 185 11.47 -22.60 -1.30
C ILE A 185 11.64 -21.12 -1.59
N LEU A 186 12.36 -20.75 -2.66
CA LEU A 186 12.53 -19.36 -3.09
C LEU A 186 11.17 -18.67 -3.33
N LYS A 187 10.26 -19.33 -4.07
CA LYS A 187 8.93 -18.80 -4.35
C LYS A 187 8.19 -18.48 -3.05
N ILE A 188 8.13 -19.42 -2.13
CA ILE A 188 7.36 -19.29 -0.90
C ILE A 188 8.01 -18.28 0.05
N ALA A 189 9.35 -18.28 0.18
CA ALA A 189 10.05 -17.26 0.94
C ALA A 189 9.76 -15.85 0.43
N CYS A 190 9.71 -15.66 -0.90
CA CYS A 190 9.35 -14.40 -1.53
C CYS A 190 7.86 -14.05 -1.38
N GLU A 191 6.96 -15.03 -1.22
CA GLU A 191 5.53 -14.80 -1.00
C GLU A 191 5.23 -14.28 0.41
N ILE A 192 5.98 -14.70 1.41
CA ILE A 192 5.78 -14.32 2.83
C ILE A 192 6.62 -13.08 3.23
N TYR A 193 7.18 -12.37 2.27
CA TYR A 193 8.02 -11.18 2.51
C TYR A 193 9.35 -11.45 3.22
N SER A 194 9.83 -12.71 3.21
CA SER A 194 11.12 -13.11 3.77
C SER A 194 12.21 -13.16 2.69
N VAL A 195 12.39 -12.07 1.96
CA VAL A 195 13.25 -12.03 0.76
C VAL A 195 14.73 -12.12 1.13
N GLU A 196 15.13 -11.66 2.32
CA GLU A 196 16.50 -11.83 2.84
C GLU A 196 16.84 -13.30 3.00
N TYR A 197 15.88 -14.10 3.45
CA TYR A 197 16.00 -15.52 3.53
C TYR A 197 16.07 -16.18 2.14
N ALA A 198 15.27 -15.70 1.18
CA ALA A 198 15.37 -16.14 -0.20
C ALA A 198 16.75 -15.83 -0.80
N GLU A 199 17.37 -14.68 -0.49
CA GLU A 199 18.75 -14.39 -0.92
C GLU A 199 19.75 -15.43 -0.34
N SER A 200 19.63 -15.80 0.93
CA SER A 200 20.52 -16.81 1.51
C SER A 200 20.35 -18.19 0.88
N VAL A 201 19.11 -18.59 0.55
CA VAL A 201 18.86 -19.83 -0.20
C VAL A 201 19.46 -19.76 -1.61
N PHE A 202 19.31 -18.63 -2.29
CA PHE A 202 19.87 -18.43 -3.63
C PHE A 202 21.41 -18.48 -3.65
N ASP A 203 22.04 -17.85 -2.66
CA ASP A 203 23.50 -17.89 -2.49
C ASP A 203 23.99 -19.32 -2.16
N GLU A 204 23.24 -20.06 -1.36
CA GLU A 204 23.54 -21.45 -1.03
C GLU A 204 23.41 -22.38 -2.24
N MET A 205 22.43 -22.15 -3.15
CA MET A 205 22.37 -22.84 -4.44
C MET A 205 23.68 -22.74 -5.20
N SER A 206 24.21 -21.52 -5.30
CA SER A 206 25.45 -21.24 -6.03
C SER A 206 26.67 -21.90 -5.38
N LYS A 207 26.77 -21.89 -4.05
CA LYS A 207 27.88 -22.53 -3.29
C LYS A 207 27.88 -24.04 -3.44
N ARG A 208 26.70 -24.67 -3.51
CA ARG A 208 26.54 -26.13 -3.64
C ARG A 208 26.56 -26.64 -5.09
N GLY A 209 26.91 -25.78 -6.05
CA GLY A 209 27.02 -26.15 -7.45
C GLY A 209 25.70 -26.33 -8.19
N VAL A 210 24.57 -26.03 -7.54
CA VAL A 210 23.27 -26.03 -8.19
C VAL A 210 23.12 -24.73 -8.99
N ARG A 211 23.02 -24.82 -10.31
CA ARG A 211 22.90 -23.65 -11.18
C ARG A 211 21.50 -23.07 -11.11
N PRO A 212 21.34 -21.79 -10.64
CA PRO A 212 20.07 -21.12 -10.71
C PRO A 212 19.57 -20.97 -12.15
N ASP A 213 18.30 -21.25 -12.36
CA ASP A 213 17.61 -21.13 -13.65
C ASP A 213 16.80 -19.83 -13.77
N CYS A 214 16.10 -19.65 -14.88
CA CYS A 214 15.24 -18.49 -15.09
C CYS A 214 14.23 -18.27 -13.95
N PHE A 215 13.60 -19.35 -13.45
CA PHE A 215 12.62 -19.27 -12.37
C PHE A 215 13.22 -18.81 -11.06
N SER A 216 14.48 -19.18 -10.74
CA SER A 216 15.19 -18.68 -9.58
C SER A 216 15.31 -17.15 -9.59
N TYR A 217 15.72 -16.57 -10.73
CA TYR A 217 15.83 -15.12 -10.90
C TYR A 217 14.49 -14.41 -10.88
N VAL A 218 13.47 -15.02 -11.49
CA VAL A 218 12.10 -14.50 -11.50
C VAL A 218 11.53 -14.43 -10.09
N ASN A 219 11.67 -15.50 -9.28
CA ASN A 219 11.19 -15.52 -7.91
C ASN A 219 11.83 -14.41 -7.08
N MET A 220 13.15 -14.22 -7.20
CA MET A 220 13.87 -13.14 -6.52
C MET A 220 13.38 -11.75 -6.98
N THR A 221 13.21 -11.56 -8.29
CA THR A 221 12.71 -10.30 -8.86
C THR A 221 11.31 -10.00 -8.34
N VAL A 222 10.40 -10.97 -8.36
CA VAL A 222 9.02 -10.84 -7.88
C VAL A 222 8.98 -10.57 -6.37
N GLY A 223 9.81 -11.25 -5.58
CA GLY A 223 9.94 -11.03 -4.14
C GLY A 223 10.32 -9.58 -3.84
N TYR A 224 11.35 -9.04 -4.49
CA TYR A 224 11.74 -7.64 -4.32
C TYR A 224 10.74 -6.64 -4.89
N CYS A 225 9.99 -7.00 -5.94
CA CYS A 225 8.88 -6.18 -6.42
C CYS A 225 7.79 -6.04 -5.35
N ARG A 226 7.44 -7.13 -4.64
CA ARG A 226 6.48 -7.09 -3.53
C ARG A 226 6.96 -6.21 -2.37
N MET A 227 8.27 -6.27 -2.07
CA MET A 227 8.91 -5.39 -1.08
C MET A 227 9.08 -3.93 -1.55
N ARG A 228 8.72 -3.62 -2.79
CA ARG A 228 8.89 -2.30 -3.42
C ARG A 228 10.35 -1.79 -3.42
N ASN A 229 11.32 -2.70 -3.38
CA ASN A 229 12.75 -2.35 -3.41
C ASN A 229 13.28 -2.33 -4.85
N ILE A 230 13.17 -1.17 -5.49
CA ILE A 230 13.47 -0.99 -6.91
C ILE A 230 14.95 -1.27 -7.23
N THR A 231 15.88 -0.86 -6.36
CA THR A 231 17.33 -1.05 -6.59
C THR A 231 17.72 -2.53 -6.64
N LYS A 232 17.12 -3.33 -5.76
CA LYS A 232 17.33 -4.79 -5.78
C LYS A 232 16.64 -5.45 -6.98
N VAL A 233 15.44 -4.98 -7.36
CA VAL A 233 14.74 -5.45 -8.57
C VAL A 233 15.63 -5.24 -9.81
N ASP A 234 16.20 -4.04 -10.00
CA ASP A 234 17.09 -3.77 -11.12
C ASP A 234 18.32 -4.67 -11.12
N LYS A 235 18.93 -4.90 -9.94
CA LYS A 235 20.08 -5.79 -9.82
C LYS A 235 19.75 -7.23 -10.26
N TRP A 236 18.60 -7.76 -9.86
CA TRP A 236 18.19 -9.13 -10.21
C TRP A 236 17.77 -9.24 -11.67
N LEU A 237 17.08 -8.25 -12.23
CA LEU A 237 16.76 -8.20 -13.65
C LEU A 237 18.03 -8.06 -14.50
N GLY A 238 19.00 -7.23 -14.10
CA GLY A 238 20.28 -7.11 -14.78
C GLY A 238 21.00 -8.45 -14.87
N ARG A 239 21.12 -9.17 -13.76
CA ARG A 239 21.72 -10.52 -13.72
C ARG A 239 21.00 -11.54 -14.62
N MET A 240 19.67 -11.46 -14.69
CA MET A 240 18.86 -12.33 -15.54
C MET A 240 19.11 -12.05 -17.02
N ILE A 241 19.18 -10.79 -17.39
CA ILE A 241 19.43 -10.34 -18.78
C ILE A 241 20.87 -10.68 -19.21
N GLU A 242 21.88 -10.46 -18.35
CA GLU A 242 23.28 -10.84 -18.61
C GLU A 242 23.42 -12.33 -18.93
N ARG A 243 22.61 -13.18 -18.30
CA ARG A 243 22.56 -14.61 -18.56
C ARG A 243 21.67 -15.01 -19.75
N LYS A 244 21.11 -14.04 -20.46
CA LYS A 244 20.26 -14.23 -21.64
C LYS A 244 19.01 -15.09 -21.36
N PHE A 245 18.46 -15.06 -20.15
CA PHE A 245 17.21 -15.75 -19.85
C PHE A 245 16.03 -15.00 -20.45
N VAL A 246 15.25 -15.69 -21.27
CA VAL A 246 13.96 -15.22 -21.80
C VAL A 246 12.86 -15.78 -20.93
N VAL A 247 12.00 -14.90 -20.42
CA VAL A 247 10.87 -15.28 -19.56
C VAL A 247 9.64 -15.64 -20.38
N ASP A 248 8.79 -16.48 -19.82
CA ASP A 248 7.50 -16.77 -20.41
C ASP A 248 6.51 -15.60 -20.30
N ASN A 249 5.39 -15.68 -21.02
CA ASN A 249 4.35 -14.63 -21.01
C ASN A 249 3.76 -14.37 -19.63
N ALA A 250 3.60 -15.40 -18.79
CA ALA A 250 3.06 -15.25 -17.46
C ALA A 250 3.99 -14.44 -16.55
N THR A 251 5.26 -14.78 -16.57
CA THR A 251 6.31 -14.09 -15.83
C THR A 251 6.50 -12.66 -16.31
N CYS A 252 6.57 -12.44 -17.63
CA CYS A 252 6.67 -11.11 -18.19
C CYS A 252 5.49 -10.22 -17.77
N THR A 253 4.27 -10.76 -17.82
CA THR A 253 3.07 -10.08 -17.35
C THR A 253 3.16 -9.71 -15.88
N LEU A 254 3.64 -10.63 -15.04
CA LEU A 254 3.77 -10.41 -13.60
C LEU A 254 4.75 -9.27 -13.29
N VAL A 255 5.93 -9.28 -13.89
CA VAL A 255 6.96 -8.23 -13.71
C VAL A 255 6.45 -6.88 -14.20
N ILE A 256 5.83 -6.82 -15.39
CA ILE A 256 5.24 -5.60 -15.94
C ILE A 256 4.16 -5.06 -14.99
N ARG A 257 3.23 -5.91 -14.54
CA ARG A 257 2.16 -5.52 -13.61
C ARG A 257 2.73 -4.97 -12.30
N MET A 258 3.76 -5.60 -11.77
CA MET A 258 4.41 -5.15 -10.53
C MET A 258 5.08 -3.79 -10.71
N PHE A 259 5.86 -3.55 -11.78
CA PHE A 259 6.42 -2.23 -12.06
C PHE A 259 5.34 -1.17 -12.24
N CYS A 260 4.26 -1.47 -12.96
CA CYS A 260 3.13 -0.56 -13.14
C CYS A 260 2.44 -0.24 -11.80
N SER A 261 2.27 -1.23 -10.92
CA SER A 261 1.67 -1.03 -9.59
C SER A 261 2.53 -0.16 -8.66
N MET A 262 3.86 -0.18 -8.87
CA MET A 262 4.83 0.67 -8.17
C MET A 262 4.96 2.07 -8.78
N GLY A 263 4.18 2.40 -9.82
CA GLY A 263 4.26 3.67 -10.55
C GLY A 263 5.46 3.81 -11.49
N ASN A 264 6.30 2.77 -11.62
CA ASN A 264 7.53 2.78 -12.44
C ASN A 264 7.28 2.29 -13.88
N VAL A 265 6.34 2.92 -14.57
CA VAL A 265 5.92 2.53 -15.91
C VAL A 265 7.08 2.57 -16.91
N ASN A 266 8.01 3.53 -16.80
CA ASN A 266 9.17 3.62 -17.66
C ASN A 266 10.07 2.36 -17.58
N ARG A 267 10.21 1.79 -16.36
CA ARG A 267 10.95 0.52 -16.17
C ARG A 267 10.19 -0.69 -16.70
N ALA A 268 8.85 -0.68 -16.60
CA ALA A 268 8.03 -1.69 -17.23
C ALA A 268 8.24 -1.71 -18.75
N PHE A 269 8.28 -0.53 -19.40
CA PHE A 269 8.59 -0.41 -20.82
C PHE A 269 10.00 -0.85 -21.17
N TRP A 270 11.00 -0.41 -20.40
CA TRP A 270 12.38 -0.83 -20.62
C TRP A 270 12.51 -2.35 -20.55
N PHE A 271 11.93 -2.99 -19.56
CA PHE A 271 11.93 -4.45 -19.42
C PHE A 271 11.20 -5.13 -20.58
N PHE A 272 10.03 -4.63 -20.97
CA PHE A 272 9.24 -5.15 -22.05
C PHE A 272 10.00 -5.10 -23.40
N HIS A 273 10.61 -3.95 -23.75
CA HIS A 273 11.41 -3.81 -24.96
C HIS A 273 12.65 -4.70 -24.93
N ARG A 274 13.31 -4.78 -23.77
CA ARG A 274 14.49 -5.64 -23.64
C ARG A 274 14.17 -7.12 -23.83
N MET A 275 13.03 -7.57 -23.33
CA MET A 275 12.57 -8.94 -23.55
C MET A 275 12.27 -9.19 -25.04
N MET A 276 11.65 -8.24 -25.74
CA MET A 276 11.42 -8.36 -27.19
C MET A 276 12.72 -8.46 -27.99
N GLU A 277 13.73 -7.67 -27.65
CA GLU A 277 15.06 -7.77 -28.28
C GLU A 277 15.71 -9.16 -28.07
N MET A 278 15.37 -9.84 -26.99
CA MET A 278 15.82 -11.19 -26.68
C MET A 278 14.96 -12.31 -27.33
N GLY A 279 13.99 -11.94 -28.19
CA GLY A 279 13.13 -12.88 -28.89
C GLY A 279 11.80 -13.21 -28.22
N PHE A 280 11.43 -12.50 -27.15
CA PHE A 280 10.13 -12.66 -26.54
C PHE A 280 9.00 -12.12 -27.43
N THR A 281 7.94 -12.91 -27.59
CA THR A 281 6.75 -12.52 -28.36
C THR A 281 5.62 -12.08 -27.40
N PRO A 282 5.33 -10.76 -27.33
CA PRO A 282 4.30 -10.24 -26.44
C PRO A 282 2.89 -10.73 -26.87
N ASN A 283 2.01 -10.88 -25.88
CA ASN A 283 0.61 -11.18 -26.11
C ASN A 283 -0.30 -9.99 -25.70
N LEU A 284 -1.60 -10.14 -25.95
CA LEU A 284 -2.62 -9.16 -25.59
C LEU A 284 -2.54 -8.71 -24.12
N ILE A 285 -2.23 -9.63 -23.20
CA ILE A 285 -2.21 -9.34 -21.76
C ILE A 285 -1.05 -8.42 -21.40
N ASN A 286 0.13 -8.63 -22.00
CA ASN A 286 1.31 -7.78 -21.77
C ASN A 286 1.00 -6.33 -22.16
N TYR A 287 0.46 -6.11 -23.38
CA TYR A 287 0.06 -4.78 -23.85
C TYR A 287 -1.00 -4.15 -22.92
N THR A 288 -2.01 -4.90 -22.51
CA THR A 288 -3.07 -4.41 -21.63
C THR A 288 -2.54 -4.00 -20.25
N CYS A 289 -1.58 -4.75 -19.69
CA CYS A 289 -0.92 -4.37 -18.44
C CYS A 289 -0.13 -3.05 -18.55
N LEU A 290 0.54 -2.82 -19.67
CA LEU A 290 1.26 -1.56 -19.93
C LEU A 290 0.28 -0.40 -20.12
N VAL A 291 -0.82 -0.61 -20.88
CA VAL A 291 -1.90 0.36 -21.03
C VAL A 291 -2.48 0.75 -19.67
N ASP A 292 -2.75 -0.23 -18.80
CA ASP A 292 -3.23 0.00 -17.43
C ASP A 292 -2.22 0.84 -16.61
N GLY A 293 -0.95 0.49 -16.67
CA GLY A 293 0.13 1.23 -16.02
C GLY A 293 0.21 2.69 -16.47
N LEU A 294 0.14 2.94 -17.79
CA LEU A 294 0.12 4.28 -18.36
C LEU A 294 -1.12 5.07 -17.93
N CYS A 295 -2.28 4.43 -17.94
CA CYS A 295 -3.53 5.04 -17.49
C CYS A 295 -3.48 5.44 -16.02
N LYS A 296 -2.96 4.57 -15.14
CA LYS A 296 -2.75 4.86 -13.71
C LYS A 296 -1.79 6.02 -13.48
N LYS A 297 -0.72 6.12 -14.26
CA LYS A 297 0.23 7.24 -14.24
C LYS A 297 -0.36 8.51 -14.89
N GLY A 298 -1.42 8.36 -15.65
CA GLY A 298 -2.12 9.43 -16.35
C GLY A 298 -1.51 9.82 -17.69
N ASN A 299 -0.65 9.00 -18.24
CA ASN A 299 -0.04 9.19 -19.56
C ASN A 299 -0.95 8.64 -20.65
N ILE A 300 -2.14 9.21 -20.77
CA ILE A 300 -3.19 8.71 -21.65
C ILE A 300 -2.78 8.75 -23.13
N LYS A 301 -1.99 9.77 -23.56
CA LYS A 301 -1.51 9.86 -24.94
C LYS A 301 -0.67 8.63 -25.30
N GLN A 302 0.31 8.29 -24.47
CA GLN A 302 1.15 7.10 -24.67
C GLN A 302 0.35 5.79 -24.60
N ALA A 303 -0.73 5.74 -23.81
CA ALA A 303 -1.61 4.59 -23.76
C ALA A 303 -2.33 4.35 -25.10
N PHE A 304 -2.76 5.41 -25.79
CA PHE A 304 -3.33 5.31 -27.15
C PHE A 304 -2.28 4.91 -28.19
N GLU A 305 -1.08 5.49 -28.15
CA GLU A 305 0.03 5.14 -29.04
C GLU A 305 0.39 3.65 -28.91
N LEU A 306 0.40 3.13 -27.67
CA LEU A 306 0.65 1.71 -27.40
C LEU A 306 -0.50 0.81 -27.89
N LEU A 307 -1.74 1.28 -27.81
CA LEU A 307 -2.89 0.57 -28.35
C LEU A 307 -2.79 0.45 -29.90
N GLU A 308 -2.36 1.52 -30.58
CA GLU A 308 -2.12 1.51 -32.02
C GLU A 308 -0.98 0.57 -32.40
N GLU A 309 0.10 0.53 -31.62
CA GLU A 309 1.19 -0.42 -31.83
C GLU A 309 0.70 -1.87 -31.68
N MET A 310 -0.10 -2.14 -30.65
CA MET A 310 -0.71 -3.44 -30.42
C MET A 310 -1.53 -3.90 -31.64
N VAL A 311 -2.36 -3.01 -32.22
CA VAL A 311 -3.16 -3.28 -33.40
C VAL A 311 -2.27 -3.53 -34.64
N ARG A 312 -1.21 -2.70 -34.83
CA ARG A 312 -0.23 -2.88 -35.93
C ARG A 312 0.46 -4.25 -35.89
N ARG A 313 0.65 -4.80 -34.67
CA ARG A 313 1.24 -6.14 -34.47
C ARG A 313 0.21 -7.27 -34.59
N GLY A 314 -1.03 -6.99 -34.99
CA GLY A 314 -2.07 -7.97 -35.21
C GLY A 314 -2.90 -8.35 -33.98
N TRP A 315 -2.67 -7.73 -32.82
CA TRP A 315 -3.46 -7.99 -31.62
C TRP A 315 -4.70 -7.09 -31.60
N LYS A 316 -5.90 -7.69 -31.61
CA LYS A 316 -7.15 -6.94 -31.48
C LYS A 316 -7.43 -6.59 -29.99
N PRO A 317 -7.59 -5.32 -29.65
CA PRO A 317 -8.01 -4.92 -28.31
C PRO A 317 -9.34 -5.57 -27.92
N ASN A 318 -9.43 -6.08 -26.71
CA ASN A 318 -10.65 -6.68 -26.17
C ASN A 318 -11.42 -5.69 -25.26
N VAL A 319 -12.56 -6.13 -24.75
CA VAL A 319 -13.39 -5.34 -23.83
C VAL A 319 -12.58 -4.86 -22.63
N TYR A 320 -11.71 -5.71 -22.08
CA TYR A 320 -10.88 -5.36 -20.93
C TYR A 320 -9.87 -4.23 -21.24
N THR A 321 -9.21 -4.26 -22.40
CA THR A 321 -8.28 -3.21 -22.83
C THR A 321 -8.99 -1.86 -23.00
N HIS A 322 -10.18 -1.85 -23.59
CA HIS A 322 -10.98 -0.64 -23.76
C HIS A 322 -11.51 -0.12 -22.41
N THR A 323 -11.97 -1.01 -21.54
CA THR A 323 -12.42 -0.65 -20.17
C THR A 323 -11.29 0.02 -19.38
N THR A 324 -10.07 -0.50 -19.51
CA THR A 324 -8.89 0.11 -18.86
C THR A 324 -8.61 1.54 -19.36
N LEU A 325 -8.75 1.80 -20.67
CA LEU A 325 -8.63 3.15 -21.21
C LEU A 325 -9.74 4.09 -20.73
N ILE A 326 -10.97 3.60 -20.71
CA ILE A 326 -12.14 4.35 -20.20
C ILE A 326 -11.90 4.70 -18.72
N ASP A 327 -11.52 3.74 -17.89
CA ASP A 327 -11.20 3.97 -16.47
C ASP A 327 -10.05 4.98 -16.29
N GLY A 328 -8.99 4.86 -17.12
CA GLY A 328 -7.87 5.79 -17.12
C GLY A 328 -8.28 7.23 -17.45
N LEU A 329 -9.13 7.41 -18.48
CA LEU A 329 -9.69 8.72 -18.84
C LEU A 329 -10.56 9.30 -17.71
N CYS A 330 -11.39 8.46 -17.08
CA CYS A 330 -12.24 8.85 -15.95
C CYS A 330 -11.38 9.28 -14.73
N LYS A 331 -10.31 8.54 -14.43
CA LYS A 331 -9.38 8.89 -13.33
C LYS A 331 -8.66 10.22 -13.54
N LYS A 332 -8.45 10.63 -14.79
CA LYS A 332 -7.88 11.95 -15.16
C LYS A 332 -8.92 13.09 -15.17
N GLY A 333 -10.18 12.82 -14.89
CA GLY A 333 -11.25 13.80 -14.98
C GLY A 333 -11.67 14.12 -16.44
N TRP A 334 -11.34 13.27 -17.40
CA TRP A 334 -11.73 13.42 -18.80
C TRP A 334 -12.94 12.55 -19.14
N THR A 335 -13.92 12.55 -18.26
CA THR A 335 -15.10 11.64 -18.33
C THR A 335 -15.92 11.83 -19.60
N GLU A 336 -16.01 13.05 -20.13
CA GLU A 336 -16.70 13.30 -21.40
C GLU A 336 -15.95 12.64 -22.59
N LYS A 337 -14.62 12.64 -22.56
CA LYS A 337 -13.82 11.94 -23.58
C LYS A 337 -13.96 10.42 -23.44
N ALA A 338 -14.00 9.92 -22.20
CA ALA A 338 -14.27 8.52 -21.90
C ALA A 338 -15.65 8.10 -22.43
N PHE A 339 -16.68 8.93 -22.22
CA PHE A 339 -18.03 8.66 -22.70
C PHE A 339 -18.13 8.65 -24.22
N ARG A 340 -17.47 9.59 -24.92
CA ARG A 340 -17.38 9.57 -26.38
C ARG A 340 -16.72 8.30 -26.91
N LEU A 341 -15.63 7.87 -26.27
CA LEU A 341 -14.97 6.60 -26.60
C LEU A 341 -15.91 5.41 -26.37
N PHE A 342 -16.57 5.37 -25.22
CA PHE A 342 -17.57 4.35 -24.89
C PHE A 342 -18.68 4.27 -25.94
N LEU A 343 -19.28 5.41 -26.34
CA LEU A 343 -20.31 5.44 -27.36
C LEU A 343 -19.81 4.99 -28.74
N LYS A 344 -18.56 5.36 -29.11
CA LYS A 344 -17.95 4.91 -30.36
C LYS A 344 -17.78 3.39 -30.39
N LEU A 345 -17.37 2.83 -29.27
CA LEU A 345 -17.15 1.37 -29.14
C LEU A 345 -18.50 0.61 -29.17
N VAL A 346 -19.51 1.10 -28.43
CA VAL A 346 -20.85 0.49 -28.40
C VAL A 346 -21.52 0.45 -29.79
N ARG A 347 -21.22 1.45 -30.64
CA ARG A 347 -21.72 1.48 -32.02
C ARG A 347 -20.97 0.53 -32.96
N SER A 348 -19.85 -0.02 -32.54
CA SER A 348 -19.11 -1.02 -33.32
C SER A 348 -19.66 -2.41 -33.00
N ASP A 349 -19.93 -3.25 -34.02
CA ASP A 349 -20.51 -4.59 -33.87
C ASP A 349 -19.62 -5.55 -33.03
N ASN A 350 -18.35 -5.21 -32.84
CA ASN A 350 -17.36 -6.03 -32.15
C ASN A 350 -17.20 -5.74 -30.66
N TYR A 351 -17.92 -4.75 -30.09
CA TYR A 351 -17.76 -4.35 -28.70
C TYR A 351 -19.10 -4.42 -27.95
N LYS A 352 -19.14 -5.33 -26.97
CA LYS A 352 -20.25 -5.38 -26.00
C LYS A 352 -19.71 -4.94 -24.64
N PRO A 353 -20.11 -3.74 -24.11
CA PRO A 353 -19.72 -3.33 -22.78
C PRO A 353 -20.16 -4.35 -21.75
N ASN A 354 -19.33 -4.60 -20.77
CA ASN A 354 -19.65 -5.45 -19.62
C ASN A 354 -19.92 -4.59 -18.37
N GLU A 355 -20.28 -5.24 -17.27
CA GLU A 355 -20.52 -4.61 -15.97
C GLU A 355 -19.35 -3.72 -15.54
N CYS A 356 -18.09 -4.17 -15.72
CA CYS A 356 -16.90 -3.40 -15.37
C CYS A 356 -16.79 -2.10 -16.16
N THR A 357 -17.20 -2.09 -17.45
CA THR A 357 -17.16 -0.90 -18.29
C THR A 357 -18.16 0.15 -17.81
N TYR A 358 -19.39 -0.27 -17.48
CA TYR A 358 -20.41 0.60 -16.92
C TYR A 358 -19.98 1.14 -15.55
N THR A 359 -19.49 0.29 -14.65
CA THR A 359 -18.99 0.66 -13.33
C THR A 359 -17.86 1.69 -13.42
N ALA A 360 -16.91 1.52 -14.37
CA ALA A 360 -15.84 2.48 -14.61
C ALA A 360 -16.36 3.85 -15.03
N MET A 361 -17.37 3.89 -15.93
CA MET A 361 -18.00 5.13 -16.36
C MET A 361 -18.82 5.80 -15.23
N ILE A 362 -19.58 5.01 -14.46
CA ILE A 362 -20.33 5.48 -13.29
C ILE A 362 -19.36 6.09 -12.28
N ASN A 363 -18.24 5.43 -11.98
CA ASN A 363 -17.19 5.94 -11.09
C ASN A 363 -16.62 7.28 -11.58
N GLY A 364 -16.40 7.40 -12.90
CA GLY A 364 -15.94 8.65 -13.50
C GLY A 364 -16.92 9.81 -13.24
N TYR A 365 -18.20 9.61 -13.51
CA TYR A 365 -19.22 10.64 -13.27
C TYR A 365 -19.42 10.94 -11.79
N CYS A 366 -19.37 9.93 -10.90
CA CYS A 366 -19.43 10.14 -9.45
C CYS A 366 -18.28 11.02 -8.96
N LYS A 367 -17.05 10.82 -9.47
CA LYS A 367 -15.88 11.64 -9.12
C LYS A 367 -16.00 13.09 -9.58
N GLU A 368 -16.65 13.33 -10.71
CA GLU A 368 -16.93 14.70 -11.20
C GLU A 368 -18.16 15.32 -10.54
N GLY A 369 -18.86 14.61 -9.66
CA GLY A 369 -20.10 15.09 -9.02
C GLY A 369 -21.33 15.09 -9.95
N LYS A 370 -21.24 14.50 -11.14
CA LYS A 370 -22.32 14.42 -12.13
C LYS A 370 -23.23 13.22 -11.88
N LEU A 371 -23.85 13.16 -10.70
CA LEU A 371 -24.57 12.00 -10.19
C LEU A 371 -25.77 11.60 -11.08
N ASN A 372 -26.50 12.58 -11.65
CA ASN A 372 -27.63 12.30 -12.55
C ASN A 372 -27.20 11.49 -13.79
N ARG A 373 -25.98 11.75 -14.31
CA ARG A 373 -25.43 10.96 -15.43
C ARG A 373 -24.99 9.58 -15.01
N ALA A 374 -24.51 9.41 -13.78
CA ALA A 374 -24.19 8.11 -13.23
C ALA A 374 -25.44 7.24 -13.07
N GLU A 375 -26.55 7.81 -12.58
CA GLU A 375 -27.85 7.11 -12.50
C GLU A 375 -28.40 6.74 -13.88
N MET A 376 -28.30 7.64 -14.87
CA MET A 376 -28.70 7.33 -16.24
C MET A 376 -27.92 6.13 -16.81
N LEU A 377 -26.62 6.01 -16.50
CA LEU A 377 -25.82 4.87 -16.94
C LEU A 377 -26.21 3.58 -16.20
N LEU A 378 -26.58 3.67 -14.92
CA LEU A 378 -27.13 2.51 -14.20
C LEU A 378 -28.44 2.02 -14.85
N GLY A 379 -29.33 2.93 -15.23
CA GLY A 379 -30.55 2.61 -15.96
C GLY A 379 -30.25 1.88 -17.28
N ARG A 380 -29.33 2.44 -18.10
CA ARG A 380 -28.91 1.81 -19.36
C ARG A 380 -28.25 0.44 -19.19
N MET A 381 -27.48 0.27 -18.12
CA MET A 381 -26.89 -1.04 -17.78
C MET A 381 -27.97 -2.10 -17.59
N ARG A 382 -29.04 -1.76 -16.86
CA ARG A 382 -30.22 -2.63 -16.66
C ARG A 382 -31.01 -2.89 -17.95
N GLU A 383 -31.22 -1.85 -18.77
CA GLU A 383 -31.89 -1.97 -20.08
C GLU A 383 -31.16 -2.93 -21.02
N GLN A 384 -29.83 -3.07 -20.88
CA GLN A 384 -29.03 -4.03 -21.65
C GLN A 384 -28.98 -5.43 -21.02
N GLY A 385 -29.75 -5.69 -19.98
CA GLY A 385 -29.78 -6.96 -19.29
C GLY A 385 -28.55 -7.24 -18.42
N LEU A 386 -27.70 -6.23 -18.16
CA LEU A 386 -26.56 -6.34 -17.24
C LEU A 386 -27.03 -6.07 -15.81
N VAL A 387 -26.74 -7.01 -14.92
CA VAL A 387 -27.10 -6.88 -13.50
C VAL A 387 -26.04 -6.06 -12.78
N PRO A 388 -26.43 -4.92 -12.14
CA PRO A 388 -25.50 -4.18 -11.30
C PRO A 388 -25.01 -5.04 -10.12
N ASN A 389 -23.72 -5.01 -9.85
CA ASN A 389 -23.10 -5.76 -8.76
C ASN A 389 -22.82 -4.84 -7.54
N VAL A 390 -22.33 -5.42 -6.45
CA VAL A 390 -21.97 -4.71 -5.21
C VAL A 390 -21.05 -3.52 -5.49
N ASP A 391 -20.07 -3.66 -6.39
CA ASP A 391 -19.11 -2.60 -6.72
C ASP A 391 -19.80 -1.41 -7.42
N THR A 392 -20.79 -1.67 -8.30
CA THR A 392 -21.56 -0.64 -8.99
C THR A 392 -22.33 0.22 -8.00
N TYR A 393 -23.06 -0.42 -7.08
CA TYR A 393 -23.81 0.29 -6.05
C TYR A 393 -22.91 1.02 -5.06
N THR A 394 -21.85 0.35 -4.59
CA THR A 394 -20.86 0.98 -3.70
C THR A 394 -20.24 2.23 -4.31
N THR A 395 -19.98 2.21 -5.62
CA THR A 395 -19.47 3.39 -6.35
C THR A 395 -20.46 4.55 -6.36
N LEU A 396 -21.76 4.27 -6.55
CA LEU A 396 -22.81 5.30 -6.49
C LEU A 396 -22.99 5.85 -5.07
N ILE A 397 -23.01 4.97 -4.08
CA ILE A 397 -23.07 5.31 -2.65
C ILE A 397 -21.90 6.25 -2.28
N ASP A 398 -20.66 5.89 -2.66
CA ASP A 398 -19.48 6.75 -2.44
C ASP A 398 -19.61 8.12 -3.12
N GLY A 399 -20.15 8.14 -4.35
CA GLY A 399 -20.41 9.37 -5.07
C GLY A 399 -21.42 10.29 -4.35
N TYR A 400 -22.55 9.74 -3.88
CA TYR A 400 -23.55 10.47 -3.13
C TYR A 400 -23.04 10.93 -1.76
N CYS A 401 -22.28 10.11 -1.05
CA CYS A 401 -21.64 10.49 0.21
C CYS A 401 -20.64 11.65 0.04
N LYS A 402 -19.88 11.67 -1.05
CA LYS A 402 -18.97 12.79 -1.38
C LYS A 402 -19.72 14.08 -1.68
N ALA A 403 -20.86 13.99 -2.33
CA ALA A 403 -21.75 15.13 -2.58
C ALA A 403 -22.51 15.59 -1.31
N GLY A 404 -22.52 14.75 -0.27
CA GLY A 404 -23.21 15.02 1.00
C GLY A 404 -24.69 14.65 0.98
N ASN A 405 -25.17 13.92 -0.02
CA ASN A 405 -26.54 13.44 -0.12
C ASN A 405 -26.64 12.01 0.46
N PHE A 406 -26.72 11.92 1.79
CA PHE A 406 -26.77 10.64 2.50
C PHE A 406 -28.11 9.91 2.33
N GLU A 407 -29.23 10.64 2.15
CA GLU A 407 -30.55 10.02 1.92
C GLU A 407 -30.52 9.13 0.66
N ARG A 408 -29.94 9.66 -0.43
CA ARG A 408 -29.77 8.87 -1.65
C ARG A 408 -28.77 7.72 -1.47
N ALA A 409 -27.68 7.92 -0.72
CA ALA A 409 -26.72 6.87 -0.42
C ALA A 409 -27.38 5.70 0.33
N TYR A 410 -28.16 5.96 1.36
CA TYR A 410 -28.92 4.94 2.10
C TYR A 410 -29.99 4.29 1.23
N SER A 411 -30.71 5.05 0.37
CA SER A 411 -31.68 4.46 -0.55
C SER A 411 -31.05 3.43 -1.50
N TYR A 412 -29.80 3.67 -1.97
CA TYR A 412 -29.07 2.66 -2.77
C TYR A 412 -28.61 1.46 -1.94
N MET A 413 -28.27 1.64 -0.68
CA MET A 413 -27.97 0.54 0.24
C MET A 413 -29.21 -0.34 0.46
N ASP A 414 -30.40 0.25 0.57
CA ASP A 414 -31.67 -0.48 0.69
C ASP A 414 -32.04 -1.21 -0.63
N ILE A 415 -31.74 -0.59 -1.78
CA ILE A 415 -31.92 -1.25 -3.09
C ILE A 415 -31.02 -2.49 -3.18
N MET A 416 -29.74 -2.39 -2.76
CA MET A 416 -28.83 -3.54 -2.70
C MET A 416 -29.43 -4.68 -1.88
N ARG A 417 -29.94 -4.36 -0.67
CA ARG A 417 -30.55 -5.36 0.21
C ARG A 417 -31.78 -6.03 -0.42
N LYS A 418 -32.61 -5.26 -1.14
CA LYS A 418 -33.79 -5.75 -1.88
C LYS A 418 -33.42 -6.64 -3.07
N GLU A 419 -32.28 -6.38 -3.70
CA GLU A 419 -31.75 -7.18 -4.80
C GLU A 419 -30.88 -8.36 -4.31
N GLU A 420 -30.96 -8.72 -3.01
CA GLU A 420 -30.19 -9.80 -2.36
C GLU A 420 -28.67 -9.60 -2.43
N LEU A 421 -28.21 -8.38 -2.69
CA LEU A 421 -26.80 -8.00 -2.69
C LEU A 421 -26.43 -7.52 -1.29
N ALA A 422 -25.71 -8.33 -0.52
CA ALA A 422 -25.25 -7.93 0.80
C ALA A 422 -24.21 -6.79 0.73
N PRO A 423 -24.46 -5.63 1.37
CA PRO A 423 -23.44 -4.59 1.49
C PRO A 423 -22.21 -5.12 2.21
N ASN A 424 -21.04 -4.89 1.63
CA ASN A 424 -19.76 -5.34 2.18
C ASN A 424 -19.08 -4.21 2.98
N ILE A 425 -17.94 -4.52 3.60
CA ILE A 425 -17.17 -3.55 4.39
C ILE A 425 -16.77 -2.30 3.57
N TYR A 426 -16.58 -2.41 2.25
CA TYR A 426 -16.27 -1.26 1.40
C TYR A 426 -17.46 -0.31 1.28
N THR A 427 -18.69 -0.83 1.22
CA THR A 427 -19.93 -0.03 1.19
C THR A 427 -20.08 0.75 2.50
N TYR A 428 -19.89 0.09 3.65
CA TYR A 428 -19.92 0.73 4.97
C TYR A 428 -18.82 1.79 5.11
N ASN A 429 -17.60 1.47 4.71
CA ASN A 429 -16.46 2.40 4.72
C ASN A 429 -16.72 3.64 3.85
N ALA A 430 -17.39 3.51 2.70
CA ALA A 430 -17.74 4.64 1.84
C ALA A 430 -18.68 5.62 2.55
N ILE A 431 -19.74 5.12 3.19
CA ILE A 431 -20.70 5.95 3.94
C ILE A 431 -20.02 6.57 5.17
N MET A 432 -19.32 5.78 5.98
CA MET A 432 -18.59 6.27 7.16
C MET A 432 -17.58 7.36 6.80
N SER A 433 -16.81 7.17 5.70
CA SER A 433 -15.87 8.18 5.21
C SER A 433 -16.56 9.49 4.84
N GLY A 434 -17.74 9.40 4.20
CA GLY A 434 -18.56 10.55 3.85
C GLY A 434 -19.07 11.29 5.08
N LEU A 435 -19.65 10.57 6.05
CA LEU A 435 -20.15 11.09 7.31
C LEU A 435 -19.04 11.80 8.10
N CYS A 436 -17.88 11.14 8.28
CA CYS A 436 -16.72 11.72 8.96
C CYS A 436 -16.16 12.97 8.26
N LYS A 437 -16.26 13.08 6.93
CA LYS A 437 -15.89 14.29 6.20
C LYS A 437 -16.83 15.46 6.44
N LYS A 438 -18.11 15.17 6.68
CA LYS A 438 -19.15 16.18 6.99
C LYS A 438 -19.30 16.46 8.49
N GLY A 439 -18.51 15.81 9.34
CA GLY A 439 -18.54 15.99 10.79
C GLY A 439 -19.65 15.23 11.52
N ARG A 440 -20.35 14.31 10.85
CA ARG A 440 -21.43 13.48 11.41
C ARG A 440 -20.81 12.21 12.02
N PHE A 441 -20.06 12.35 13.10
CA PHE A 441 -19.24 11.27 13.66
C PHE A 441 -20.06 10.20 14.37
N GLU A 442 -21.11 10.61 15.09
CA GLU A 442 -21.98 9.71 15.85
C GLU A 442 -22.66 8.70 14.92
N GLU A 443 -23.19 9.17 13.80
CA GLU A 443 -23.81 8.30 12.80
C GLU A 443 -22.82 7.35 12.11
N ALA A 444 -21.56 7.77 11.98
CA ALA A 444 -20.52 6.89 11.45
C ALA A 444 -20.19 5.75 12.45
N TRP A 445 -20.31 5.99 13.73
CA TRP A 445 -20.13 4.96 14.76
C TRP A 445 -21.31 4.00 14.85
N GLU A 446 -22.53 4.53 14.83
CA GLU A 446 -23.76 3.72 14.75
C GLU A 446 -23.72 2.78 13.55
N LEU A 447 -23.27 3.28 12.41
CA LEU A 447 -23.11 2.48 11.20
C LEU A 447 -22.04 1.38 11.35
N LEU A 448 -20.95 1.64 12.09
CA LEU A 448 -19.96 0.63 12.41
C LEU A 448 -20.54 -0.46 13.30
N GLU A 449 -21.33 -0.09 14.32
CA GLU A 449 -21.98 -1.02 15.23
C GLU A 449 -22.99 -1.89 14.46
N GLU A 450 -23.84 -1.30 13.60
CA GLU A 450 -24.73 -2.04 12.70
C GLU A 450 -23.95 -3.04 11.83
N GLY A 451 -22.84 -2.63 11.24
CA GLY A 451 -22.00 -3.50 10.42
C GLY A 451 -21.41 -4.66 11.21
N THR A 452 -20.99 -4.42 12.46
CA THR A 452 -20.42 -5.48 13.31
C THR A 452 -21.49 -6.45 13.81
N GLU A 453 -22.71 -6.00 14.08
CA GLU A 453 -23.86 -6.85 14.41
C GLU A 453 -24.25 -7.76 13.24
N LEU A 454 -24.09 -7.29 12.01
CA LEU A 454 -24.28 -8.08 10.78
C LEU A 454 -23.10 -9.03 10.49
N GLY A 455 -22.10 -9.11 11.36
CA GLY A 455 -20.94 -9.99 11.22
C GLY A 455 -19.83 -9.46 10.33
N LEU A 456 -19.87 -8.20 9.88
CA LEU A 456 -18.81 -7.58 9.13
C LEU A 456 -17.62 -7.29 10.03
N GLN A 457 -16.44 -7.70 9.63
CA GLN A 457 -15.22 -7.38 10.36
C GLN A 457 -14.63 -6.06 9.87
N ALA A 458 -14.39 -5.15 10.81
CA ALA A 458 -13.68 -3.91 10.52
C ALA A 458 -12.29 -4.21 9.95
N ASP A 459 -11.97 -3.62 8.82
CA ASP A 459 -10.69 -3.74 8.17
C ASP A 459 -9.74 -2.57 8.55
N ARG A 460 -8.52 -2.59 8.03
CA ARG A 460 -7.55 -1.51 8.25
C ARG A 460 -8.10 -0.15 7.79
N VAL A 461 -8.88 -0.10 6.71
CA VAL A 461 -9.46 1.14 6.18
C VAL A 461 -10.49 1.70 7.14
N THR A 462 -11.33 0.84 7.73
CA THR A 462 -12.32 1.22 8.75
C THR A 462 -11.64 1.93 9.93
N TYR A 463 -10.61 1.30 10.52
CA TYR A 463 -9.87 1.90 11.63
C TYR A 463 -9.22 3.23 11.24
N THR A 464 -8.67 3.32 10.03
CA THR A 464 -8.04 4.54 9.53
C THR A 464 -9.03 5.69 9.34
N ILE A 465 -10.26 5.40 8.86
CA ILE A 465 -11.35 6.39 8.75
C ILE A 465 -11.70 6.93 10.14
N LEU A 466 -11.86 6.07 11.13
CA LEU A 466 -12.20 6.46 12.51
C LEU A 466 -11.07 7.24 13.17
N MET A 467 -9.82 6.82 13.01
CA MET A 467 -8.65 7.58 13.48
C MET A 467 -8.59 8.97 12.83
N SER A 468 -8.84 9.07 11.52
CA SER A 468 -8.88 10.36 10.81
C SER A 468 -10.03 11.25 11.31
N ALA A 469 -11.17 10.66 11.65
CA ALA A 469 -12.30 11.36 12.24
C ALA A 469 -11.96 11.93 13.63
N SER A 470 -11.41 11.11 14.52
CA SER A 470 -10.94 11.51 15.85
C SER A 470 -9.84 12.58 15.76
N ALA A 471 -8.91 12.43 14.79
CA ALA A 471 -7.89 13.41 14.53
C ALA A 471 -8.43 14.77 14.04
N LYS A 472 -9.55 14.80 13.30
CA LYS A 472 -10.22 16.06 12.93
C LYS A 472 -10.88 16.75 14.11
N ARG A 473 -11.39 15.98 15.08
CA ARG A 473 -11.91 16.49 16.36
C ARG A 473 -10.80 16.92 17.31
N ASN A 474 -9.53 16.74 16.92
CA ASN A 474 -8.36 16.98 17.75
C ASN A 474 -8.30 16.10 19.01
N ASP A 475 -8.91 14.91 18.97
CA ASP A 475 -8.94 13.95 20.08
C ASP A 475 -7.86 12.87 19.89
N ALA A 476 -6.71 13.10 20.54
CA ALA A 476 -5.59 12.16 20.50
C ALA A 476 -5.85 10.88 21.29
N LYS A 477 -6.70 10.94 22.36
CA LYS A 477 -7.01 9.77 23.18
C LYS A 477 -7.83 8.77 22.36
N GLU A 478 -8.85 9.25 21.69
CA GLU A 478 -9.73 8.43 20.86
C GLU A 478 -8.96 7.88 19.64
N ALA A 479 -8.16 8.72 18.96
CA ALA A 479 -7.33 8.26 17.84
C ALA A 479 -6.36 7.14 18.27
N SER A 480 -5.74 7.26 19.46
CA SER A 480 -4.87 6.22 20.03
C SER A 480 -5.65 4.96 20.42
N ALA A 481 -6.89 5.08 20.90
CA ALA A 481 -7.75 3.94 21.21
C ALA A 481 -8.09 3.13 19.95
N TRP A 482 -8.39 3.81 18.83
CA TRP A 482 -8.63 3.14 17.55
C TRP A 482 -7.37 2.44 17.01
N LEU A 483 -6.18 3.04 17.17
CA LEU A 483 -4.93 2.37 16.85
C LEU A 483 -4.72 1.10 17.68
N CYS A 484 -5.00 1.15 18.99
CA CYS A 484 -4.91 -0.02 19.85
C CYS A 484 -5.89 -1.12 19.42
N LYS A 485 -7.12 -0.76 19.03
CA LYS A 485 -8.09 -1.73 18.48
C LYS A 485 -7.59 -2.34 17.17
N MET A 486 -7.05 -1.52 16.25
CA MET A 486 -6.47 -1.95 14.99
C MET A 486 -5.32 -2.96 15.20
N THR A 487 -4.41 -2.68 16.12
CA THR A 487 -3.27 -3.56 16.42
C THR A 487 -3.70 -4.85 17.14
N LYS A 488 -4.72 -4.80 18.03
CA LYS A 488 -5.31 -5.99 18.64
C LYS A 488 -6.00 -6.90 17.61
N ALA A 489 -6.60 -6.31 16.57
CA ALA A 489 -7.19 -7.04 15.45
C ALA A 489 -6.13 -7.62 14.48
N GLY A 490 -4.83 -7.46 14.78
CA GLY A 490 -3.74 -8.02 13.97
C GLY A 490 -3.27 -7.14 12.82
N PHE A 491 -3.84 -5.96 12.62
CA PHE A 491 -3.43 -5.04 11.55
C PHE A 491 -2.24 -4.19 11.98
N LYS A 492 -1.17 -4.19 11.18
CA LYS A 492 -0.02 -3.30 11.40
C LYS A 492 -0.33 -1.89 10.89
N PRO A 493 0.10 -0.84 11.62
CA PRO A 493 0.04 0.53 11.12
C PRO A 493 0.82 0.67 9.82
N ASP A 494 0.27 1.40 8.85
CA ASP A 494 0.96 1.80 7.63
C ASP A 494 1.38 3.27 7.71
N ILE A 495 2.06 3.75 6.68
CA ILE A 495 2.53 5.14 6.65
C ILE A 495 1.37 6.15 6.71
N TYR A 496 0.21 5.80 6.15
CA TYR A 496 -0.96 6.67 6.18
C TYR A 496 -1.52 6.81 7.61
N THR A 497 -1.58 5.70 8.34
CA THR A 497 -1.96 5.67 9.76
C THR A 497 -1.01 6.53 10.62
N CYS A 498 0.31 6.37 10.40
CA CYS A 498 1.32 7.17 11.10
C CYS A 498 1.17 8.66 10.76
N ASN A 499 0.92 9.02 9.50
CA ASN A 499 0.73 10.40 9.08
C ASN A 499 -0.47 11.08 9.77
N ILE A 500 -1.57 10.36 9.99
CA ILE A 500 -2.72 10.89 10.74
C ILE A 500 -2.32 11.29 12.15
N LEU A 501 -1.56 10.44 12.85
CA LEU A 501 -1.12 10.70 14.22
C LEU A 501 -0.06 11.82 14.27
N ILE A 502 0.92 11.80 13.38
CA ILE A 502 1.91 12.87 13.25
C ILE A 502 1.21 14.22 13.03
N ALA A 503 0.29 14.30 12.08
CA ALA A 503 -0.45 15.52 11.80
C ALA A 503 -1.33 15.98 12.99
N LEU A 504 -1.91 15.03 13.73
CA LEU A 504 -2.69 15.32 14.94
C LEU A 504 -1.81 15.94 16.03
N PHE A 505 -0.69 15.30 16.38
CA PHE A 505 0.22 15.78 17.41
C PHE A 505 0.90 17.10 17.02
N CYS A 506 1.21 17.30 15.73
CA CYS A 506 1.67 18.58 15.21
C CYS A 506 0.63 19.70 15.44
N ARG A 507 -0.66 19.45 15.21
CA ARG A 507 -1.74 20.42 15.48
C ARG A 507 -1.92 20.70 16.97
N GLN A 508 -1.71 19.70 17.83
CA GLN A 508 -1.71 19.85 19.28
C GLN A 508 -0.44 20.49 19.82
N LYS A 509 0.52 20.86 18.95
CA LYS A 509 1.83 21.39 19.31
C LYS A 509 2.67 20.45 20.17
N SER A 510 2.35 19.16 20.21
CA SER A 510 3.13 18.12 20.89
C SER A 510 4.18 17.54 19.95
N MET A 511 5.28 18.29 19.74
CA MET A 511 6.31 17.90 18.78
C MET A 511 7.07 16.64 19.23
N ALA A 512 7.21 16.41 20.53
CA ALA A 512 7.85 15.20 21.06
C ALA A 512 7.10 13.91 20.65
N ASP A 513 5.77 13.90 20.71
CA ASP A 513 4.97 12.76 20.28
C ASP A 513 5.00 12.60 18.74
N SER A 514 5.03 13.72 18.01
CA SER A 514 5.17 13.71 16.55
C SER A 514 6.50 13.11 16.09
N GLU A 515 7.62 13.49 16.74
CA GLU A 515 8.96 12.93 16.50
C GLU A 515 9.01 11.44 16.85
N TRP A 516 8.37 11.05 17.94
CA TRP A 516 8.30 9.67 18.34
C TRP A 516 7.60 8.82 17.26
N TRP A 517 6.46 9.29 16.74
CA TRP A 517 5.73 8.60 15.66
C TRP A 517 6.50 8.59 14.35
N PHE A 518 7.23 9.65 14.04
CA PHE A 518 8.10 9.71 12.87
C PHE A 518 9.24 8.67 12.97
N ALA A 519 9.89 8.59 14.13
CA ALA A 519 10.94 7.61 14.39
C ALA A 519 10.40 6.17 14.40
N GLU A 520 9.21 5.94 14.95
CA GLU A 520 8.59 4.63 14.99
C GLU A 520 8.18 4.14 13.59
N ALA A 521 7.68 5.04 12.73
CA ALA A 521 7.40 4.72 11.33
C ALA A 521 8.67 4.22 10.61
N ILE A 522 9.81 4.86 10.82
CA ILE A 522 11.10 4.44 10.25
C ILE A 522 11.52 3.06 10.81
N LYS A 523 11.38 2.83 12.12
CA LYS A 523 11.69 1.53 12.75
C LYS A 523 10.82 0.40 12.22
N LEU A 524 9.56 0.69 11.86
CA LEU A 524 8.65 -0.26 11.23
C LEU A 524 9.01 -0.53 9.75
N GLY A 525 10.07 0.09 9.23
CA GLY A 525 10.48 -0.03 7.83
C GLY A 525 9.60 0.75 6.87
N LEU A 526 8.77 1.67 7.36
CA LEU A 526 7.92 2.52 6.53
C LEU A 526 8.73 3.70 5.99
N VAL A 527 8.58 4.00 4.72
CA VAL A 527 9.25 5.15 4.10
C VAL A 527 8.39 6.39 4.29
N PRO A 528 8.92 7.44 4.99
CA PRO A 528 8.21 8.70 5.13
C PRO A 528 7.85 9.31 3.77
N THR A 529 6.63 9.80 3.67
CA THR A 529 6.11 10.42 2.44
C THR A 529 6.22 11.94 2.49
N LYS A 530 5.89 12.59 1.37
CA LYS A 530 5.79 14.05 1.30
C LYS A 530 4.87 14.60 2.40
N GLU A 531 3.74 13.96 2.64
CA GLU A 531 2.76 14.35 3.65
C GLU A 531 3.36 14.26 5.08
N THR A 532 4.19 13.24 5.34
CA THR A 532 4.89 13.07 6.63
C THR A 532 5.80 14.27 6.91
N TYR A 533 6.68 14.59 5.96
CA TYR A 533 7.61 15.72 6.10
C TYR A 533 6.89 17.06 6.18
N THR A 534 5.88 17.27 5.33
CA THR A 534 5.08 18.49 5.32
C THR A 534 4.38 18.71 6.67
N SER A 535 3.80 17.65 7.27
CA SER A 535 3.18 17.74 8.59
C SER A 535 4.17 18.13 9.67
N MET A 536 5.39 17.56 9.68
CA MET A 536 6.45 17.91 10.62
C MET A 536 6.90 19.36 10.44
N ILE A 537 7.14 19.80 9.20
CA ILE A 537 7.53 21.18 8.89
C ILE A 537 6.46 22.17 9.37
N CYS A 538 5.18 21.92 9.05
CA CYS A 538 4.06 22.74 9.51
C CYS A 538 3.97 22.79 11.05
N GLY A 539 4.16 21.65 11.71
CA GLY A 539 4.15 21.55 13.16
C GLY A 539 5.24 22.40 13.80
N TYR A 540 6.49 22.28 13.33
CA TYR A 540 7.61 23.06 13.83
C TYR A 540 7.46 24.56 13.55
N CYS A 541 6.99 24.95 12.37
CA CYS A 541 6.65 26.35 12.05
C CYS A 541 5.53 26.87 12.98
N GLY A 542 4.56 26.04 13.34
CA GLY A 542 3.47 26.39 14.25
C GLY A 542 3.89 26.59 15.70
N VAL A 543 4.99 25.96 16.13
CA VAL A 543 5.58 26.09 17.48
C VAL A 543 6.69 27.18 17.52
N GLY A 544 7.11 27.71 16.35
CA GLY A 544 8.19 28.70 16.25
C GLY A 544 9.59 28.10 16.20
N ASN A 545 9.76 26.77 16.12
CA ASN A 545 11.07 26.13 16.01
C ASN A 545 11.48 26.00 14.54
N ILE A 546 11.87 27.12 13.94
CA ILE A 546 12.19 27.18 12.50
C ILE A 546 13.43 26.37 12.15
N ASN A 547 14.42 26.26 13.04
CA ASN A 547 15.63 25.48 12.77
C ASN A 547 15.31 24.00 12.55
N SER A 548 14.41 23.42 13.36
CA SER A 548 13.95 22.05 13.16
C SER A 548 13.11 21.91 11.87
N ALA A 549 12.28 22.90 11.54
CA ALA A 549 11.52 22.90 10.28
C ALA A 549 12.45 22.88 9.05
N ILE A 550 13.52 23.68 9.05
CA ILE A 550 14.54 23.71 7.99
C ILE A 550 15.26 22.35 7.90
N LYS A 551 15.62 21.75 9.04
CA LYS A 551 16.24 20.42 9.08
C LYS A 551 15.36 19.36 8.39
N PHE A 552 14.07 19.31 8.72
CA PHE A 552 13.12 18.38 8.08
C PHE A 552 12.92 18.68 6.59
N PHE A 553 12.98 19.96 6.19
CA PHE A 553 12.91 20.35 4.79
C PHE A 553 14.14 19.87 3.98
N HIS A 554 15.35 19.91 4.56
CA HIS A 554 16.54 19.33 3.94
C HIS A 554 16.45 17.81 3.86
N GLN A 555 16.07 17.13 4.95
CA GLN A 555 15.85 15.69 4.97
C GLN A 555 14.84 15.24 3.92
N MET A 556 13.76 16.00 3.69
CA MET A 556 12.77 15.75 2.67
C MET A 556 13.38 15.71 1.26
N ASN A 557 14.29 16.65 0.96
CA ASN A 557 15.01 16.69 -0.32
C ASN A 557 16.01 15.53 -0.45
N ASP A 558 16.76 15.21 0.61
CA ASP A 558 17.73 14.11 0.64
C ASP A 558 17.08 12.75 0.37
N HIS A 559 15.87 12.57 0.86
CA HIS A 559 15.05 11.37 0.60
C HIS A 559 14.24 11.42 -0.70
N HIS A 560 14.57 12.34 -1.61
CA HIS A 560 13.90 12.51 -2.90
C HIS A 560 12.38 12.75 -2.82
N CYS A 561 11.90 13.24 -1.69
CA CYS A 561 10.53 13.70 -1.49
C CYS A 561 10.45 15.18 -1.86
N PHE A 562 10.17 15.53 -3.11
CA PHE A 562 10.18 16.91 -3.57
C PHE A 562 9.09 17.76 -2.90
N PRO A 563 9.48 18.90 -2.24
CA PRO A 563 8.53 19.83 -1.65
C PRO A 563 7.57 20.42 -2.67
N ASP A 564 6.31 20.55 -2.31
CA ASP A 564 5.29 21.22 -3.12
C ASP A 564 5.02 22.66 -2.67
N SER A 565 4.08 23.33 -3.38
CA SER A 565 3.71 24.72 -3.06
C SER A 565 3.24 24.90 -1.61
N PHE A 566 2.62 23.87 -1.02
CA PHE A 566 2.13 23.93 0.35
C PHE A 566 3.31 23.85 1.36
N THR A 567 4.25 22.94 1.13
CA THR A 567 5.46 22.79 1.98
C THR A 567 6.31 24.06 1.98
N TYR A 568 6.58 24.61 0.78
CA TYR A 568 7.27 25.91 0.66
C TYR A 568 6.52 27.01 1.38
N GLY A 569 5.21 27.10 1.18
CA GLY A 569 4.36 28.11 1.80
C GLY A 569 4.36 28.06 3.33
N ALA A 570 4.32 26.86 3.90
CA ALA A 570 4.39 26.66 5.34
C ALA A 570 5.72 27.15 5.92
N LEU A 571 6.85 26.82 5.27
CA LEU A 571 8.17 27.23 5.72
C LEU A 571 8.41 28.74 5.55
N ILE A 572 7.99 29.32 4.41
CA ILE A 572 8.06 30.78 4.18
C ILE A 572 7.23 31.51 5.24
N SER A 573 6.00 31.07 5.50
CA SER A 573 5.14 31.68 6.53
C SER A 573 5.74 31.54 7.95
N GLY A 574 6.43 30.43 8.22
CA GLY A 574 7.16 30.22 9.46
C GLY A 574 8.34 31.18 9.61
N LEU A 575 9.19 31.32 8.57
CA LEU A 575 10.32 32.25 8.53
C LEU A 575 9.86 33.69 8.68
N CYS A 576 8.78 34.09 8.03
CA CYS A 576 8.18 35.42 8.20
C CYS A 576 7.80 35.70 9.67
N LYS A 577 7.16 34.73 10.34
CA LYS A 577 6.79 34.86 11.75
C LYS A 577 7.99 34.95 12.69
N ASP A 578 9.10 34.30 12.32
CA ASP A 578 10.38 34.32 13.06
C ASP A 578 11.24 35.56 12.75
N GLY A 579 10.78 36.46 11.86
CA GLY A 579 11.49 37.68 11.46
C GLY A 579 12.64 37.44 10.47
N LYS A 580 12.84 36.24 9.95
CA LYS A 580 13.90 35.88 8.99
C LYS A 580 13.47 36.15 7.54
N LEU A 581 13.27 37.46 7.25
CA LEU A 581 12.66 37.86 5.97
C LEU A 581 13.55 37.57 4.75
N GLU A 582 14.88 37.72 4.88
CA GLU A 582 15.81 37.43 3.78
C GLU A 582 15.79 35.96 3.37
N GLU A 583 15.76 35.04 4.36
CA GLU A 583 15.67 33.61 4.10
C GLU A 583 14.31 33.26 3.47
N ALA A 584 13.22 33.88 3.94
CA ALA A 584 11.89 33.71 3.39
C ALA A 584 11.83 34.16 1.92
N HIS A 585 12.44 35.31 1.59
CA HIS A 585 12.52 35.83 0.22
C HIS A 585 13.30 34.91 -0.70
N LYS A 586 14.48 34.45 -0.27
CA LYS A 586 15.32 33.49 -1.01
C LYS A 586 14.57 32.19 -1.30
N LEU A 587 13.85 31.68 -0.30
CA LEU A 587 13.05 30.47 -0.45
C LEU A 587 11.86 30.68 -1.41
N TYR A 588 11.24 31.87 -1.37
CA TYR A 588 10.18 32.26 -2.31
C TYR A 588 10.70 32.32 -3.76
N GLY A 589 11.89 32.88 -3.98
CA GLY A 589 12.56 32.86 -5.29
C GLY A 589 12.80 31.43 -5.79
N THR A 590 13.36 30.57 -4.94
CA THR A 590 13.60 29.14 -5.25
C THR A 590 12.30 28.39 -5.61
N MET A 591 11.20 28.71 -4.95
CA MET A 591 9.87 28.13 -5.26
C MET A 591 9.42 28.51 -6.67
N ILE A 592 9.59 29.78 -7.06
CA ILE A 592 9.21 30.27 -8.39
C ILE A 592 10.12 29.66 -9.48
N ASP A 593 11.44 29.60 -9.24
CA ASP A 593 12.40 29.02 -10.17
C ASP A 593 12.10 27.54 -10.48
N LYS A 594 11.54 26.82 -9.50
CA LYS A 594 11.04 25.45 -9.66
C LYS A 594 9.67 25.37 -10.37
N GLY A 595 9.11 26.48 -10.83
CA GLY A 595 7.80 26.54 -11.49
C GLY A 595 6.61 26.29 -10.55
N LEU A 596 6.80 26.41 -9.24
CA LEU A 596 5.73 26.22 -8.26
C LEU A 596 4.99 27.54 -8.03
N SER A 597 3.66 27.51 -8.09
CA SER A 597 2.83 28.70 -7.84
C SER A 597 2.60 28.92 -6.34
N PRO A 598 3.05 30.08 -5.77
CA PRO A 598 2.77 30.39 -4.38
C PRO A 598 1.27 30.57 -4.13
N CYS A 599 0.76 30.08 -3.00
CA CYS A 599 -0.65 30.30 -2.62
C CYS A 599 -0.87 31.72 -2.08
N GLU A 600 -2.13 32.13 -1.96
CA GLU A 600 -2.52 33.44 -1.45
C GLU A 600 -1.95 33.71 -0.03
N VAL A 601 -2.04 32.71 0.84
CA VAL A 601 -1.54 32.80 2.23
C VAL A 601 -0.03 33.04 2.29
N THR A 602 0.76 32.37 1.44
CA THR A 602 2.22 32.54 1.37
C THR A 602 2.59 33.97 0.94
N ARG A 603 1.91 34.49 -0.09
CA ARG A 603 2.15 35.85 -0.58
C ARG A 603 1.73 36.89 0.46
N LEU A 604 0.57 36.69 1.07
CA LEU A 604 0.08 37.58 2.12
C LEU A 604 1.06 37.64 3.32
N ALA A 605 1.58 36.48 3.77
CA ALA A 605 2.52 36.42 4.85
C ALA A 605 3.83 37.19 4.53
N LEU A 606 4.35 36.99 3.31
CA LEU A 606 5.57 37.65 2.86
C LEU A 606 5.37 39.19 2.68
N CYS A 607 4.28 39.58 2.00
CA CYS A 607 3.97 41.01 1.82
C CYS A 607 3.72 41.72 3.15
N TYR A 608 3.02 41.08 4.07
CA TYR A 608 2.77 41.64 5.39
C TYR A 608 4.10 41.86 6.18
N GLU A 609 5.03 40.89 6.13
CA GLU A 609 6.31 41.04 6.83
C GLU A 609 7.20 42.10 6.18
N TYR A 610 7.15 42.28 4.84
CA TYR A 610 7.79 43.41 4.17
C TYR A 610 7.21 44.74 4.62
N CYS A 611 5.90 44.85 4.71
CA CYS A 611 5.23 46.04 5.23
C CYS A 611 5.62 46.34 6.68
N LYS A 612 5.76 45.29 7.49
CA LYS A 612 6.20 45.43 8.89
C LYS A 612 7.62 45.99 9.03
N ASN A 613 8.49 45.70 8.07
CA ASN A 613 9.86 46.21 8.01
C ASN A 613 10.00 47.48 7.16
N ASN A 614 8.90 48.12 6.79
CA ASN A 614 8.83 49.33 5.96
C ASN A 614 9.40 49.13 4.53
N ASP A 615 9.55 47.92 4.08
CA ASP A 615 10.01 47.59 2.70
C ASP A 615 8.85 47.38 1.74
N ILE A 616 8.20 48.48 1.40
CA ILE A 616 6.98 48.51 0.59
C ILE A 616 7.27 48.10 -0.87
N ASN A 617 8.47 48.39 -1.37
CA ASN A 617 8.83 48.08 -2.75
C ASN A 617 8.87 46.59 -3.02
N HIS A 618 9.48 45.82 -2.14
CA HIS A 618 9.46 44.35 -2.26
C HIS A 618 8.05 43.75 -2.09
N ALA A 619 7.24 44.33 -1.18
CA ALA A 619 5.84 43.91 -1.05
C ALA A 619 5.06 44.09 -2.38
N PHE A 620 5.25 45.20 -3.08
CA PHE A 620 4.63 45.43 -4.39
C PHE A 620 5.17 44.47 -5.46
N SER A 621 6.49 44.19 -5.49
CA SER A 621 7.08 43.26 -6.47
C SER A 621 6.50 41.85 -6.37
N VAL A 622 6.19 41.39 -5.16
CA VAL A 622 5.51 40.10 -4.93
C VAL A 622 4.08 40.09 -5.47
N LEU A 623 3.39 41.24 -5.37
CA LEU A 623 1.99 41.40 -5.80
C LEU A 623 1.85 41.65 -7.31
N GLU A 624 2.80 42.30 -7.98
CA GLU A 624 2.73 42.65 -9.40
C GLU A 624 2.60 41.46 -10.35
N ARG A 625 3.07 40.28 -9.92
CA ARG A 625 3.01 39.04 -10.69
C ARG A 625 1.65 38.31 -10.62
N LEU A 626 0.63 38.94 -9.98
CA LEU A 626 -0.67 38.32 -9.76
C LEU A 626 -1.68 38.63 -10.86
N GLU A 627 -2.55 37.67 -11.15
CA GLU A 627 -3.77 37.93 -11.92
C GLU A 627 -4.66 38.95 -11.21
N LYS A 628 -5.35 39.78 -11.99
CA LYS A 628 -6.16 40.91 -11.52
C LYS A 628 -7.11 40.56 -10.35
N LYS A 629 -7.87 39.46 -10.45
CA LYS A 629 -8.82 39.08 -9.37
C LYS A 629 -8.12 38.67 -8.08
N LEU A 630 -7.03 37.94 -8.20
CA LEU A 630 -6.24 37.48 -7.05
C LEU A 630 -5.49 38.62 -6.39
N TRP A 631 -4.99 39.56 -7.19
CA TRP A 631 -4.32 40.78 -6.73
C TRP A 631 -5.24 41.63 -5.83
N ILE A 632 -6.48 41.93 -6.31
CA ILE A 632 -7.48 42.69 -5.56
C ILE A 632 -7.78 42.02 -4.20
N ARG A 633 -8.02 40.72 -4.23
CA ARG A 633 -8.35 39.95 -3.01
C ARG A 633 -7.21 39.95 -2.01
N THR A 634 -5.96 39.74 -2.46
CA THR A 634 -4.78 39.70 -1.61
C THR A 634 -4.51 41.08 -1.00
N VAL A 635 -4.65 42.17 -1.79
CA VAL A 635 -4.44 43.54 -1.29
C VAL A 635 -5.51 43.92 -0.29
N ASN A 636 -6.79 43.66 -0.54
CA ASN A 636 -7.87 43.90 0.43
C ASN A 636 -7.63 43.16 1.76
N THR A 637 -7.18 41.91 1.70
CA THR A 637 -6.84 41.14 2.92
C THR A 637 -5.62 41.70 3.64
N LEU A 638 -4.59 42.16 2.88
CA LEU A 638 -3.38 42.78 3.44
C LEU A 638 -3.73 44.08 4.16
N VAL A 639 -4.54 44.94 3.52
CA VAL A 639 -5.01 46.21 4.12
C VAL A 639 -5.72 45.96 5.44
N ARG A 640 -6.69 45.04 5.48
CA ARG A 640 -7.40 44.70 6.72
C ARG A 640 -6.45 44.27 7.84
N LYS A 641 -5.41 43.50 7.50
CA LYS A 641 -4.43 43.03 8.45
C LYS A 641 -3.51 44.17 8.93
N LEU A 642 -3.08 45.06 8.04
CA LEU A 642 -2.29 46.25 8.40
C LEU A 642 -3.09 47.22 9.29
N CYS A 643 -4.38 47.41 9.00
CA CYS A 643 -5.29 48.20 9.83
C CYS A 643 -5.46 47.59 11.23
N SER A 644 -5.62 46.27 11.36
CA SER A 644 -5.72 45.60 12.67
C SER A 644 -4.47 45.75 13.52
N ASP A 645 -3.33 46.00 12.88
CA ASP A 645 -2.03 46.22 13.57
C ASP A 645 -1.63 47.70 13.72
N GLY A 646 -2.56 48.62 13.44
CA GLY A 646 -2.37 50.07 13.59
C GLY A 646 -1.45 50.70 12.54
N ARG A 647 -1.10 50.00 11.45
CA ARG A 647 -0.18 50.52 10.40
C ARG A 647 -0.96 51.20 9.28
N VAL A 648 -1.65 52.26 9.63
CA VAL A 648 -2.64 52.92 8.77
C VAL A 648 -1.98 53.59 7.56
N GLU A 649 -0.82 54.24 7.72
CA GLU A 649 -0.08 54.91 6.65
C GLU A 649 0.29 53.94 5.52
N ILE A 650 0.80 52.76 5.88
CA ILE A 650 1.15 51.74 4.88
C ILE A 650 -0.09 51.17 4.21
N ALA A 651 -1.17 50.98 4.97
CA ALA A 651 -2.45 50.51 4.42
C ALA A 651 -3.01 51.53 3.41
N ALA A 652 -2.86 52.82 3.65
CA ALA A 652 -3.26 53.89 2.75
C ALA A 652 -2.57 53.80 1.39
N LEU A 653 -1.25 53.50 1.33
CA LEU A 653 -0.51 53.32 0.09
C LEU A 653 -1.05 52.14 -0.77
N PHE A 654 -1.46 51.06 -0.14
CA PHE A 654 -2.07 49.93 -0.86
C PHE A 654 -3.48 50.26 -1.33
N PHE A 655 -4.25 51.05 -0.57
CA PHE A 655 -5.55 51.56 -1.01
C PHE A 655 -5.42 52.50 -2.20
N GLU A 656 -4.45 53.42 -2.16
CA GLU A 656 -4.18 54.32 -3.28
C GLU A 656 -3.90 53.57 -4.56
N LYS A 657 -3.06 52.54 -4.50
CA LYS A 657 -2.78 51.66 -5.65
C LYS A 657 -4.02 50.88 -6.15
N LEU A 658 -4.93 50.49 -5.25
CA LEU A 658 -6.23 49.91 -5.65
C LEU A 658 -7.10 50.93 -6.44
N LEU A 659 -7.11 52.18 -5.96
CA LEU A 659 -7.84 53.26 -6.61
C LEU A 659 -7.24 53.64 -7.97
N ASP A 660 -5.91 53.76 -8.07
CA ASP A 660 -5.18 54.11 -9.28
C ASP A 660 -5.39 53.06 -10.40
N LYS A 661 -5.46 51.79 -10.03
CA LYS A 661 -5.77 50.70 -10.98
C LYS A 661 -7.25 50.57 -11.31
N GLN A 662 -8.08 51.52 -10.89
CA GLN A 662 -9.56 51.52 -11.08
C GLN A 662 -10.26 50.24 -10.62
N GLN A 663 -9.78 49.64 -9.54
CA GLN A 663 -10.32 48.40 -9.01
C GLN A 663 -11.35 48.67 -7.90
N ASN A 664 -12.30 47.73 -7.74
CA ASN A 664 -13.30 47.80 -6.67
C ASN A 664 -12.67 47.43 -5.34
N VAL A 665 -12.76 48.33 -4.37
CA VAL A 665 -12.41 48.11 -2.97
C VAL A 665 -13.60 47.43 -2.29
N ASP A 666 -13.36 46.43 -1.45
CA ASP A 666 -14.45 45.78 -0.74
C ASP A 666 -14.87 46.62 0.49
N ARG A 667 -16.19 46.61 0.79
CA ARG A 667 -16.77 47.39 1.89
C ARG A 667 -16.14 47.09 3.25
N VAL A 668 -15.78 45.82 3.47
CA VAL A 668 -15.18 45.40 4.73
C VAL A 668 -13.79 45.99 4.92
N SER A 669 -13.01 46.11 3.84
CA SER A 669 -11.66 46.72 3.89
C SER A 669 -11.76 48.24 4.05
N VAL A 670 -12.76 48.89 3.48
CA VAL A 670 -13.02 50.34 3.70
C VAL A 670 -13.39 50.57 5.16
N ALA A 671 -14.36 49.81 5.69
CA ALA A 671 -14.77 49.98 7.09
C ALA A 671 -13.59 49.71 8.06
N ALA A 672 -12.76 48.67 7.83
CA ALA A 672 -11.59 48.41 8.65
C ALA A 672 -10.55 49.53 8.59
N PHE A 673 -10.36 50.13 7.40
CA PHE A 673 -9.44 51.24 7.21
C PHE A 673 -9.92 52.50 7.90
N THR A 674 -11.18 52.89 7.72
CA THR A 674 -11.76 54.08 8.37
C THR A 674 -11.77 53.95 9.89
N THR A 675 -12.15 52.80 10.43
CA THR A 675 -12.08 52.52 11.87
C THR A 675 -10.69 52.66 12.37
N ALA A 676 -9.69 52.05 11.71
CA ALA A 676 -8.29 52.13 12.12
C ALA A 676 -7.72 53.57 12.04
N CYS A 677 -8.13 54.39 11.03
CA CYS A 677 -7.75 55.80 10.97
C CYS A 677 -8.30 56.58 12.17
N TYR A 678 -9.58 56.35 12.55
CA TYR A 678 -10.17 57.01 13.73
C TYR A 678 -9.51 56.60 15.04
N GLU A 679 -9.12 55.32 15.18
CA GLU A 679 -8.44 54.81 16.38
C GLU A 679 -7.01 55.29 16.52
N ASN A 680 -6.34 55.73 15.42
CA ASN A 680 -4.97 56.23 15.40
C ASN A 680 -4.87 57.75 15.18
N ASP A 681 -5.99 58.52 15.26
CA ASP A 681 -6.07 59.97 15.07
C ASP A 681 -5.64 60.47 13.67
N GLU A 682 -5.64 59.59 12.66
CA GLU A 682 -5.23 59.91 11.28
C GLU A 682 -6.40 60.40 10.41
N TYR A 683 -7.07 61.49 10.82
CA TYR A 683 -8.26 62.02 10.16
C TYR A 683 -7.99 62.58 8.75
N GLU A 684 -6.77 63.08 8.49
CA GLU A 684 -6.36 63.54 7.17
C GLU A 684 -6.38 62.49 6.10
N LEU A 685 -6.02 61.23 6.44
CA LEU A 685 -6.07 60.11 5.51
C LEU A 685 -7.49 59.69 5.15
N VAL A 686 -8.44 59.87 6.07
CA VAL A 686 -9.86 59.57 5.79
C VAL A 686 -10.42 60.61 4.82
N SER A 687 -10.11 61.92 5.00
CA SER A 687 -10.60 62.99 4.12
C SER A 687 -10.01 62.82 2.71
N ALA A 688 -8.70 62.61 2.58
CA ALA A 688 -8.05 62.37 1.28
C ALA A 688 -8.59 61.13 0.56
N PHE A 689 -8.90 60.06 1.29
CA PHE A 689 -9.46 58.86 0.75
C PHE A 689 -10.89 59.02 0.29
N SER A 690 -11.72 59.74 1.08
CA SER A 690 -13.12 60.03 0.72
C SER A 690 -13.24 60.94 -0.50
N GLU A 691 -12.38 61.96 -0.64
CA GLU A 691 -12.32 62.80 -1.85
C GLU A 691 -11.97 62.00 -3.11
N ARG A 692 -11.01 61.07 -3.03
CA ARG A 692 -10.64 60.20 -4.18
C ARG A 692 -11.73 59.19 -4.55
N LEU A 693 -12.51 58.71 -3.56
CA LEU A 693 -13.68 57.83 -3.83
C LEU A 693 -14.83 58.60 -4.52
N LEU A 694 -15.02 59.86 -4.11
CA LEU A 694 -16.06 60.77 -4.73
C LEU A 694 -15.78 61.11 -6.19
N LEU A 695 -14.49 61.13 -6.59
CA LEU A 695 -14.06 61.37 -7.98
C LEU A 695 -14.32 60.15 -8.90
N LYS A 696 -14.74 59.01 -8.37
CA LYS A 696 -15.12 57.82 -9.14
C LYS A 696 -16.63 57.76 -9.38
N ASP A 697 -17.06 58.17 -10.55
CA ASP A 697 -18.44 58.10 -11.04
C ASP A 697 -18.93 56.66 -11.29
N SER A 698 -19.08 55.87 -10.26
CA SER A 698 -19.74 54.55 -10.38
C SER A 698 -20.88 54.41 -9.38
N PRO A 699 -22.10 54.00 -9.82
CA PRO A 699 -23.28 53.91 -8.93
C PRO A 699 -23.17 52.86 -7.82
N LYS A 700 -22.13 52.03 -7.85
CA LYS A 700 -21.80 51.07 -6.77
C LYS A 700 -20.96 51.69 -5.66
N ASP A 701 -20.16 52.69 -5.97
CA ASP A 701 -19.23 53.34 -5.01
C ASP A 701 -19.97 54.40 -4.20
N GLN A 702 -21.06 55.03 -4.72
CA GLN A 702 -21.92 55.95 -3.97
C GLN A 702 -22.59 55.32 -2.73
N LYS A 703 -22.87 54.00 -2.76
CA LYS A 703 -23.36 53.29 -1.56
C LYS A 703 -22.33 53.12 -0.47
N VAL A 704 -21.05 53.05 -0.84
CA VAL A 704 -19.92 52.94 0.11
C VAL A 704 -19.62 54.28 0.80
N ILE A 705 -19.82 55.39 0.07
CA ILE A 705 -19.63 56.75 0.54
C ILE A 705 -20.68 57.14 1.61
N ASN A 706 -21.91 56.69 1.48
CA ASN A 706 -22.95 56.94 2.48
C ASN A 706 -22.83 56.16 3.77
N GLU A 707 -21.87 55.23 3.86
CA GLU A 707 -21.54 54.45 5.04
C GLU A 707 -20.24 54.93 5.73
N ILE A 708 -19.45 55.85 5.10
CA ILE A 708 -18.29 56.56 5.66
C ILE A 708 -18.78 57.85 6.31
#